data_65f6b0977866b17597a51e11042bead3
#
_entry.id   65f6b0977866b17597a51e11042bead3
#
_cell.length_a   1.000
_cell.length_b   1.000
_cell.length_c   1.000
_cell.angle_alpha   90.00
_cell.angle_beta   90.00
_cell.angle_gamma   90.00
#
_symmetry.space_group_name_H-M   'P 1'
#
loop_
_entity.id
_entity.type
_entity.pdbx_description
1 polymer ?
#
loop_
_entity_poly.entity_id
_entity_poly.type
_entity_poly.pdbx_seq_one_letter_code
_entity_poly.pdbx_strand_id
1 'polypeptide(L)'
;MILHMPIEHRYTDTDACARYLAEELGADLRIAAPLGLGKPHGLLNALYWDTAADPTRSLRLYTALSLTRPQPAPGLEQRFLGPFLERHFGADQVDPQYALDQARDALPSNVVVHEFYLQSGALLHSASAQRSYISQNYTHVARDLAVQDINLLVQLVARREGPDGVHYSLSCNPDLTLDFLHQLELAGKQRPICVAVVHPDLPYLSGEAEVAEAYFDVELRPTTSPPLFALPRLPVDLAEYALGLHASALVKDGGCLQIGIGALSDALVKALQLRQQDNIMWRRALVALDPRGATHALAAWLGGLTAFQTGLYGASEMVMDGFMHLQRAGILKRRSWDNLALERASAAGRLADDVPGGHYLRGAFFLGSRELYEWLDATEAADPDAIDMCPVSNVNQLYGDHQALAMLQRRGARFFNTCMMATLLGAAVSDTLDDGSVVSGVGGQYNFVAMAHELPEGRSTLLLRATRQVRGGIESNIRWNYGQTTIPRHLRDIYVTEYGVADLRGKSDSECVEAMLAICDARFLDALCAEAKAHGKLAADFVIPEAWRRHHPRYLREALTPFQQKGLLPQFPFGSDFTEVEQRLLPALNWLKACGSSWRGKLRLLRAACRPGEVAAGEEEALTRMGLSAPVTMAEHLQQRLLQAALRRSV
;
A
#
# COMPACT_ATOMS: atom_id res chain seq x y z
N MET A 1 33.05 -15.65 14.70
CA MET A 1 32.52 -16.84 15.45
C MET A 1 31.89 -16.25 16.70
N ILE A 2 30.62 -15.80 16.59
CA ILE A 2 29.85 -15.32 17.75
C ILE A 2 29.46 -16.57 18.52
N LEU A 3 29.96 -16.68 19.76
CA LEU A 3 29.57 -17.74 20.69
C LEU A 3 28.05 -17.70 20.83
N HIS A 4 27.37 -18.81 20.54
CA HIS A 4 25.95 -18.99 20.79
C HIS A 4 25.69 -18.88 22.29
N MET A 5 25.32 -17.69 22.75
CA MET A 5 24.75 -17.51 24.08
C MET A 5 23.24 -17.61 23.94
N PRO A 6 22.57 -18.50 24.67
CA PRO A 6 21.11 -18.56 24.67
C PRO A 6 20.54 -17.26 25.28
N ILE A 7 19.30 -16.91 24.91
CA ILE A 7 18.59 -15.77 25.49
C ILE A 7 18.51 -15.97 27.02
N GLU A 8 19.10 -15.05 27.79
CA GLU A 8 19.12 -15.13 29.25
C GLU A 8 17.81 -14.64 29.89
N HIS A 9 17.12 -13.68 29.23
CA HIS A 9 15.94 -13.02 29.76
C HIS A 9 14.68 -13.38 28.98
N ARG A 10 13.79 -14.15 29.63
CA ARG A 10 12.51 -14.60 29.03
C ARG A 10 11.33 -14.18 29.89
N TYR A 11 10.35 -13.56 29.25
CA TYR A 11 9.16 -13.03 29.90
C TYR A 11 7.89 -13.58 29.24
N THR A 12 6.84 -13.72 30.06
CA THR A 12 5.46 -13.95 29.61
C THR A 12 4.54 -12.79 29.97
N ASP A 13 5.00 -11.92 30.87
CA ASP A 13 4.31 -10.72 31.32
C ASP A 13 4.96 -9.48 30.66
N THR A 14 4.14 -8.73 29.91
CA THR A 14 4.59 -7.57 29.15
C THR A 14 5.10 -6.44 30.05
N ASP A 15 4.44 -6.19 31.19
CA ASP A 15 4.83 -5.13 32.12
C ASP A 15 6.13 -5.48 32.86
N ALA A 16 6.35 -6.76 33.18
CA ALA A 16 7.62 -7.21 33.76
C ALA A 16 8.77 -7.05 32.76
N CYS A 17 8.57 -7.37 31.48
CA CYS A 17 9.55 -7.14 30.44
C CYS A 17 9.84 -5.64 30.26
N ALA A 18 8.82 -4.79 30.21
CA ALA A 18 8.97 -3.34 30.09
C ALA A 18 9.74 -2.75 31.28
N ARG A 19 9.46 -3.17 32.51
CA ARG A 19 10.21 -2.73 33.70
C ARG A 19 11.68 -3.11 33.62
N TYR A 20 11.99 -4.37 33.26
CA TYR A 20 13.36 -4.81 33.07
C TYR A 20 14.10 -3.93 32.06
N LEU A 21 13.51 -3.68 30.89
CA LEU A 21 14.12 -2.85 29.86
C LEU A 21 14.32 -1.40 30.32
N ALA A 22 13.37 -0.85 31.08
CA ALA A 22 13.45 0.49 31.62
C ALA A 22 14.51 0.64 32.72
N GLU A 23 14.76 -0.41 33.51
CA GLU A 23 15.82 -0.46 34.52
C GLU A 23 17.20 -0.60 33.85
N GLU A 24 17.34 -1.48 32.86
CA GLU A 24 18.61 -1.75 32.17
C GLU A 24 19.06 -0.54 31.32
N LEU A 25 18.14 0.12 30.62
CA LEU A 25 18.44 1.23 29.71
C LEU A 25 18.43 2.61 30.38
N GLY A 26 17.88 2.70 31.60
CA GLY A 26 17.81 3.94 32.35
C GLY A 26 16.76 4.94 31.83
N ALA A 27 17.05 6.25 31.94
CA ALA A 27 16.04 7.28 31.73
C ALA A 27 15.81 7.69 30.28
N ASP A 28 16.69 7.36 29.34
CA ASP A 28 16.62 7.80 27.93
C ASP A 28 16.41 6.60 26.99
N LEU A 29 15.17 6.33 26.65
CA LEU A 29 14.79 5.25 25.72
C LEU A 29 14.82 5.77 24.27
N ARG A 30 15.64 5.14 23.43
CA ARG A 30 15.73 5.39 21.98
C ARG A 30 15.42 4.11 21.25
N ILE A 31 14.15 3.99 20.88
CA ILE A 31 13.56 2.74 20.37
C ILE A 31 13.50 2.77 18.85
N ALA A 32 14.02 1.74 18.19
CA ALA A 32 13.67 1.40 16.83
C ALA A 32 12.60 0.30 16.82
N ALA A 33 11.53 0.51 16.07
CA ALA A 33 10.47 -0.47 15.86
C ALA A 33 10.14 -0.59 14.37
N PRO A 34 9.80 -1.79 13.85
CA PRO A 34 9.45 -2.00 12.46
C PRO A 34 8.28 -1.15 12.00
N LEU A 35 8.11 -1.00 10.71
CA LEU A 35 6.90 -0.41 10.14
C LEU A 35 5.72 -1.41 10.16
N GLY A 36 4.51 -0.89 10.16
CA GLY A 36 3.29 -1.69 9.93
C GLY A 36 3.08 -2.81 10.94
N LEU A 37 2.99 -4.05 10.43
CA LEU A 37 2.55 -5.22 11.19
C LEU A 37 3.52 -5.68 12.28
N GLY A 38 4.82 -5.55 12.07
CA GLY A 38 5.85 -6.06 12.98
C GLY A 38 6.02 -5.30 14.31
N LYS A 39 5.17 -4.30 14.59
CA LYS A 39 5.20 -3.53 15.84
C LYS A 39 4.58 -4.31 17.01
N PRO A 40 5.32 -4.54 18.11
CA PRO A 40 4.77 -5.13 19.33
C PRO A 40 4.01 -4.08 20.15
N HIS A 41 2.75 -3.77 19.78
CA HIS A 41 1.97 -2.68 20.38
C HIS A 41 1.85 -2.80 21.90
N GLY A 42 1.70 -4.01 22.46
CA GLY A 42 1.62 -4.21 23.91
C GLY A 42 2.87 -3.70 24.64
N LEU A 43 4.05 -4.14 24.18
CA LEU A 43 5.33 -3.72 24.78
C LEU A 43 5.61 -2.21 24.57
N LEU A 44 5.34 -1.71 23.37
CA LEU A 44 5.50 -0.28 23.08
C LEU A 44 4.58 0.59 23.94
N ASN A 45 3.34 0.16 24.17
CA ASN A 45 2.41 0.87 25.05
C ASN A 45 2.86 0.84 26.51
N ALA A 46 3.37 -0.29 27.02
CA ALA A 46 3.89 -0.38 28.39
C ALA A 46 5.07 0.59 28.60
N LEU A 47 6.04 0.62 27.66
CA LEU A 47 7.17 1.55 27.70
C LEU A 47 6.73 3.02 27.57
N TYR A 48 5.73 3.28 26.71
CA TYR A 48 5.16 4.61 26.53
C TYR A 48 4.50 5.12 27.81
N TRP A 49 3.66 4.34 28.48
CA TRP A 49 2.97 4.75 29.69
C TRP A 49 3.93 4.92 30.87
N ASP A 50 4.93 4.05 30.99
CA ASP A 50 5.98 4.18 32.02
C ASP A 50 6.75 5.51 31.87
N THR A 51 7.14 5.84 30.63
CA THR A 51 7.80 7.12 30.33
C THR A 51 6.86 8.31 30.54
N ALA A 52 5.61 8.22 30.10
CA ALA A 52 4.64 9.31 30.23
C ALA A 52 4.33 9.66 31.70
N ALA A 53 4.41 8.67 32.60
CA ALA A 53 4.16 8.83 34.02
C ALA A 53 5.34 9.49 34.79
N ASP A 54 6.55 9.44 34.23
CA ASP A 54 7.77 9.96 34.90
C ASP A 54 8.46 11.04 34.05
N PRO A 55 8.36 12.32 34.41
CA PRO A 55 8.97 13.42 33.64
C PRO A 55 10.50 13.42 33.64
N THR A 56 11.16 12.60 34.50
CA THR A 56 12.62 12.44 34.47
C THR A 56 13.11 11.49 33.41
N ARG A 57 12.20 10.76 32.75
CA ARG A 57 12.47 9.84 31.63
C ARG A 57 12.18 10.51 30.30
N SER A 58 12.78 10.00 29.23
CA SER A 58 12.48 10.39 27.85
C SER A 58 12.35 9.18 26.95
N LEU A 59 11.47 9.29 25.94
CA LEU A 59 11.30 8.28 24.91
C LEU A 59 11.35 8.92 23.51
N ARG A 60 12.23 8.40 22.67
CA ARG A 60 12.27 8.69 21.23
C ARG A 60 12.00 7.41 20.47
N LEU A 61 10.89 7.37 19.75
CA LEU A 61 10.51 6.23 18.92
C LEU A 61 10.80 6.55 17.45
N TYR A 62 11.57 5.69 16.79
CA TYR A 62 11.86 5.74 15.35
C TYR A 62 11.14 4.58 14.68
N THR A 63 10.21 4.88 13.79
CA THR A 63 9.34 3.89 13.16
C THR A 63 8.73 4.42 11.85
N ALA A 64 7.76 3.70 11.30
CA ALA A 64 6.94 4.15 10.18
C ALA A 64 5.60 3.41 10.15
N LEU A 65 4.63 3.95 9.44
CA LEU A 65 3.33 3.34 9.19
C LEU A 65 2.70 2.77 10.48
N SER A 66 2.48 3.65 11.45
CA SER A 66 1.80 3.31 12.70
C SER A 66 0.32 3.08 12.43
N LEU A 67 -0.05 1.80 12.27
CA LEU A 67 -1.42 1.40 11.94
C LEU A 67 -2.32 1.49 13.17
N THR A 68 -3.44 2.19 13.03
CA THR A 68 -4.50 2.27 14.03
C THR A 68 -5.83 1.88 13.41
N ARG A 69 -6.73 1.35 14.23
CA ARG A 69 -8.12 1.11 13.76
C ARG A 69 -8.78 2.44 13.40
N PRO A 70 -9.62 2.48 12.35
CA PRO A 70 -10.43 3.66 12.05
C PRO A 70 -11.21 4.14 13.28
N GLN A 71 -11.22 5.46 13.50
CA GLN A 71 -11.95 6.10 14.59
C GLN A 71 -13.22 6.74 14.01
N PRO A 72 -14.37 6.05 13.99
CA PRO A 72 -15.57 6.56 13.35
C PRO A 72 -16.19 7.74 14.12
N ALA A 73 -16.66 8.73 13.37
CA ALA A 73 -17.38 9.86 13.96
C ALA A 73 -18.74 9.41 14.54
N PRO A 74 -19.22 10.05 15.63
CA PRO A 74 -20.53 9.73 16.21
C PRO A 74 -21.67 9.81 15.20
N GLY A 75 -22.66 8.93 15.33
CA GLY A 75 -23.83 8.88 14.47
C GLY A 75 -23.81 7.73 13.46
N LEU A 76 -24.18 7.99 12.20
CA LEU A 76 -24.30 6.93 11.18
C LEU A 76 -22.97 6.21 10.91
N GLU A 77 -21.87 6.91 10.95
CA GLU A 77 -20.54 6.33 10.73
C GLU A 77 -20.17 5.35 11.85
N GLN A 78 -20.37 5.73 13.10
CA GLN A 78 -20.19 4.86 14.28
C GLN A 78 -21.09 3.63 14.23
N ARG A 79 -22.38 3.80 13.85
CA ARG A 79 -23.33 2.70 13.75
C ARG A 79 -22.95 1.71 12.65
N PHE A 80 -22.39 2.20 11.56
CA PHE A 80 -21.93 1.35 10.46
C PHE A 80 -20.59 0.67 10.77
N LEU A 81 -19.57 1.46 11.11
CA LEU A 81 -18.22 0.95 11.29
C LEU A 81 -18.02 0.22 12.62
N GLY A 82 -18.68 0.61 13.71
CA GLY A 82 -18.45 0.00 15.03
C GLY A 82 -18.52 -1.52 15.02
N PRO A 83 -19.66 -2.15 14.65
CA PRO A 83 -19.77 -3.60 14.58
C PRO A 83 -18.86 -4.27 13.54
N PHE A 84 -18.54 -3.55 12.46
CA PHE A 84 -17.55 -4.03 11.48
C PHE A 84 -16.14 -4.09 12.09
N LEU A 85 -15.71 -3.03 12.77
CA LEU A 85 -14.38 -2.95 13.39
C LEU A 85 -14.21 -4.01 14.48
N GLU A 86 -15.25 -4.21 15.31
CA GLU A 86 -15.24 -5.25 16.35
C GLU A 86 -15.10 -6.65 15.74
N ARG A 87 -15.82 -6.96 14.67
CA ARG A 87 -15.76 -8.25 13.97
C ARG A 87 -14.44 -8.41 13.22
N HIS A 88 -13.94 -7.34 12.57
CA HIS A 88 -12.76 -7.42 11.72
C HIS A 88 -11.46 -7.45 12.52
N PHE A 89 -11.31 -6.58 13.52
CA PHE A 89 -10.08 -6.48 14.31
C PHE A 89 -10.11 -7.28 15.61
N GLY A 90 -11.30 -7.64 16.12
CA GLY A 90 -11.47 -8.24 17.44
C GLY A 90 -11.62 -7.19 18.55
N ALA A 91 -12.28 -7.60 19.64
CA ALA A 91 -12.49 -6.73 20.81
C ALA A 91 -11.18 -6.42 21.55
N ASP A 92 -10.24 -7.37 21.53
CA ASP A 92 -8.97 -7.32 22.27
C ASP A 92 -7.83 -6.65 21.49
N GLN A 93 -8.11 -6.10 20.30
CA GLN A 93 -7.10 -5.42 19.50
C GLN A 93 -6.55 -4.20 20.23
N VAL A 94 -5.23 -4.13 20.36
CA VAL A 94 -4.50 -3.04 21.01
C VAL A 94 -3.96 -2.09 19.93
N ASP A 95 -4.43 -0.84 19.95
CA ASP A 95 -3.85 0.21 19.11
C ASP A 95 -2.58 0.78 19.77
N PRO A 96 -1.59 1.25 19.00
CA PRO A 96 -0.42 1.94 19.55
C PRO A 96 -0.84 3.30 20.14
N GLN A 97 -0.79 3.42 21.47
CA GLN A 97 -1.27 4.61 22.20
C GLN A 97 -0.57 5.89 21.74
N TYR A 98 0.75 5.81 21.52
CA TYR A 98 1.52 6.96 21.03
C TYR A 98 0.99 7.49 19.69
N ALA A 99 0.49 6.60 18.80
CA ALA A 99 -0.04 7.03 17.51
C ALA A 99 -1.41 7.72 17.66
N LEU A 100 -2.25 7.23 18.58
CA LEU A 100 -3.53 7.86 18.91
C LEU A 100 -3.31 9.25 19.52
N ASP A 101 -2.34 9.41 20.41
CA ASP A 101 -2.02 10.68 21.06
C ASP A 101 -1.32 11.65 20.10
N GLN A 102 -0.43 11.13 19.23
CA GLN A 102 0.19 11.94 18.17
C GLN A 102 -0.86 12.50 17.21
N ALA A 103 -1.86 11.70 16.82
CA ALA A 103 -2.93 12.16 15.95
C ALA A 103 -3.78 13.29 16.54
N ARG A 104 -3.81 13.40 17.88
CA ARG A 104 -4.54 14.44 18.63
C ARG A 104 -3.65 15.59 19.14
N ASP A 105 -2.35 15.57 18.79
CA ASP A 105 -1.32 16.46 19.39
C ASP A 105 -1.26 16.40 20.93
N ALA A 106 -1.49 15.21 21.49
CA ALA A 106 -1.55 14.96 22.93
C ALA A 106 -0.36 14.14 23.46
N LEU A 107 0.74 14.04 22.71
CA LEU A 107 1.95 13.37 23.19
C LEU A 107 2.49 14.08 24.45
N PRO A 108 2.90 13.33 25.48
CA PRO A 108 3.64 13.87 26.62
C PRO A 108 4.91 14.62 26.15
N SER A 109 5.30 15.66 26.88
CA SER A 109 6.43 16.52 26.50
C SER A 109 7.79 15.81 26.47
N ASN A 110 7.89 14.66 27.15
CA ASN A 110 9.08 13.80 27.22
C ASN A 110 9.04 12.63 26.21
N VAL A 111 8.05 12.61 25.29
CA VAL A 111 7.91 11.61 24.24
C VAL A 111 7.97 12.27 22.85
N VAL A 112 8.81 11.73 21.97
CA VAL A 112 8.91 12.14 20.56
C VAL A 112 8.80 10.91 19.68
N VAL A 113 7.94 10.99 18.65
CA VAL A 113 7.76 9.92 17.66
C VAL A 113 8.21 10.41 16.30
N HIS A 114 9.22 9.76 15.76
CA HIS A 114 9.76 10.01 14.42
C HIS A 114 9.26 8.94 13.46
N GLU A 115 8.58 9.33 12.40
CA GLU A 115 8.19 8.42 11.35
C GLU A 115 8.73 8.89 10.00
N PHE A 116 9.20 7.94 9.18
CA PHE A 116 9.62 8.22 7.80
C PHE A 116 8.52 7.88 6.77
N TYR A 117 7.41 7.32 7.21
CA TYR A 117 6.22 7.04 6.40
C TYR A 117 4.98 7.13 7.28
N LEU A 118 4.10 8.09 7.02
CA LEU A 118 2.85 8.27 7.75
C LEU A 118 1.72 7.45 7.11
N GLN A 119 0.78 6.99 7.92
CA GLN A 119 -0.48 6.44 7.39
C GLN A 119 -1.19 7.53 6.56
N SER A 120 -1.44 7.24 5.28
CA SER A 120 -1.86 8.25 4.29
C SER A 120 -3.02 9.13 4.76
N GLY A 121 -2.77 10.42 4.90
CA GLY A 121 -3.73 11.44 5.31
C GLY A 121 -4.13 11.44 6.78
N ALA A 122 -3.78 10.41 7.56
CA ALA A 122 -4.23 10.28 8.96
C ALA A 122 -3.64 11.36 9.88
N LEU A 123 -2.40 11.75 9.63
CA LEU A 123 -1.64 12.71 10.45
C LEU A 123 -1.45 14.09 9.78
N LEU A 124 -2.23 14.38 8.74
CA LEU A 124 -2.13 15.63 7.97
C LEU A 124 -2.30 16.89 8.85
N HIS A 125 -3.10 16.78 9.88
CA HIS A 125 -3.42 17.89 10.78
C HIS A 125 -2.74 17.81 12.16
N SER A 126 -1.89 16.81 12.38
CA SER A 126 -1.12 16.68 13.62
C SER A 126 0.17 17.50 13.53
N ALA A 127 0.27 18.55 14.32
CA ALA A 127 1.45 19.42 14.33
C ALA A 127 2.70 18.69 14.84
N SER A 128 2.56 17.76 15.78
CA SER A 128 3.66 16.93 16.28
C SER A 128 4.18 15.98 15.20
N ALA A 129 3.30 15.27 14.50
CA ALA A 129 3.69 14.38 13.41
C ALA A 129 4.37 15.13 12.26
N GLN A 130 3.81 16.29 11.86
CA GLN A 130 4.38 17.12 10.79
C GLN A 130 5.79 17.63 11.11
N ARG A 131 6.07 17.97 12.37
CA ARG A 131 7.41 18.42 12.80
C ARG A 131 8.41 17.29 12.97
N SER A 132 7.96 16.10 13.33
CA SER A 132 8.82 14.95 13.64
C SER A 132 8.97 13.97 12.47
N TYR A 133 8.35 14.25 11.33
CA TYR A 133 8.49 13.47 10.10
C TYR A 133 9.93 13.53 9.58
N ILE A 134 10.48 12.39 9.18
CA ILE A 134 11.80 12.28 8.57
C ILE A 134 11.62 11.98 7.08
N SER A 135 11.89 12.97 6.22
CA SER A 135 11.85 12.77 4.77
C SER A 135 13.08 12.02 4.30
N GLN A 136 12.93 10.75 4.00
CA GLN A 136 14.05 9.91 3.56
C GLN A 136 13.58 8.77 2.65
N ASN A 137 14.50 8.28 1.82
CA ASN A 137 14.28 7.12 0.99
C ASN A 137 14.40 5.84 1.82
N TYR A 138 13.59 4.83 1.54
CA TYR A 138 13.50 3.63 2.36
C TYR A 138 14.84 2.91 2.54
N THR A 139 15.64 2.78 1.49
CA THR A 139 16.97 2.16 1.57
C THR A 139 18.00 2.95 2.37
N HIS A 140 17.68 4.18 2.78
CA HIS A 140 18.58 5.00 3.62
C HIS A 140 18.23 4.93 5.11
N VAL A 141 17.07 4.39 5.46
CA VAL A 141 16.57 4.37 6.85
C VAL A 141 17.53 3.65 7.79
N ALA A 142 18.02 2.47 7.42
CA ALA A 142 18.93 1.70 8.25
C ALA A 142 20.24 2.47 8.56
N ARG A 143 20.83 3.11 7.56
CA ARG A 143 22.01 3.98 7.72
C ARG A 143 21.71 5.17 8.66
N ASP A 144 20.58 5.80 8.45
CA ASP A 144 20.21 7.01 9.19
C ASP A 144 19.82 6.68 10.65
N LEU A 145 19.22 5.50 10.90
CA LEU A 145 18.99 4.97 12.25
C LEU A 145 20.31 4.70 12.98
N ALA A 146 21.35 4.24 12.30
CA ALA A 146 22.64 3.93 12.90
C ALA A 146 23.33 5.14 13.53
N VAL A 147 22.93 6.38 13.20
CA VAL A 147 23.45 7.61 13.82
C VAL A 147 22.58 8.17 14.94
N GLN A 148 21.41 7.56 15.22
CA GLN A 148 20.46 8.02 16.24
C GLN A 148 20.74 7.44 17.64
N ASP A 149 21.83 6.67 17.79
CA ASP A 149 22.23 6.01 19.04
C ASP A 149 21.08 5.20 19.67
N ILE A 150 20.39 4.43 18.85
CA ILE A 150 19.31 3.51 19.26
C ILE A 150 19.85 2.56 20.32
N ASN A 151 19.16 2.44 21.45
CA ASN A 151 19.53 1.54 22.55
C ASN A 151 18.55 0.36 22.72
N LEU A 152 17.40 0.38 22.03
CA LEU A 152 16.41 -0.69 22.07
C LEU A 152 15.83 -0.93 20.68
N LEU A 153 15.85 -2.18 20.23
CA LEU A 153 15.15 -2.68 19.05
C LEU A 153 14.08 -3.67 19.47
N VAL A 154 12.83 -3.43 19.09
CA VAL A 154 11.69 -4.29 19.43
C VAL A 154 10.96 -4.73 18.18
N GLN A 155 10.64 -6.03 18.08
CA GLN A 155 10.02 -6.59 16.88
C GLN A 155 9.12 -7.78 17.19
N LEU A 156 7.96 -7.87 16.49
CA LEU A 156 7.19 -9.13 16.42
C LEU A 156 7.94 -10.16 15.59
N VAL A 157 7.97 -11.40 16.06
CA VAL A 157 8.62 -12.53 15.40
C VAL A 157 7.77 -13.79 15.45
N ALA A 158 7.92 -14.65 14.46
CA ALA A 158 7.49 -16.04 14.56
C ALA A 158 8.61 -16.89 15.17
N ARG A 159 8.26 -18.00 15.82
CA ARG A 159 9.21 -18.87 16.53
C ARG A 159 8.98 -20.32 16.18
N ARG A 160 10.06 -21.05 15.91
CA ARG A 160 10.04 -22.49 15.64
C ARG A 160 11.07 -23.20 16.52
N GLU A 161 10.73 -24.38 17.00
CA GLU A 161 11.68 -25.28 17.66
C GLU A 161 12.05 -26.40 16.68
N GLY A 162 13.34 -26.57 16.42
CA GLY A 162 13.88 -27.61 15.56
C GLY A 162 14.86 -28.50 16.30
N PRO A 163 15.39 -29.58 15.66
CA PRO A 163 16.38 -30.47 16.24
C PRO A 163 17.69 -29.78 16.64
N ASP A 164 18.00 -28.67 16.02
CA ASP A 164 19.21 -27.84 16.16
C ASP A 164 19.01 -26.60 17.05
N GLY A 165 17.81 -26.45 17.65
CA GLY A 165 17.53 -25.41 18.62
C GLY A 165 16.30 -24.57 18.29
N VAL A 166 16.27 -23.38 18.88
CA VAL A 166 15.22 -22.39 18.67
C VAL A 166 15.65 -21.44 17.55
N HIS A 167 14.74 -21.25 16.59
CA HIS A 167 14.89 -20.28 15.51
C HIS A 167 13.74 -19.29 15.52
N TYR A 168 14.03 -18.07 15.11
CA TYR A 168 13.03 -17.02 14.94
C TYR A 168 12.97 -16.63 13.47
N SER A 169 11.78 -16.30 13.00
CA SER A 169 11.61 -15.60 11.73
C SER A 169 11.21 -14.15 11.99
N LEU A 170 11.92 -13.22 11.36
CA LEU A 170 11.53 -11.80 11.32
C LEU A 170 10.25 -11.61 10.50
N SER A 171 9.83 -12.63 9.75
CA SER A 171 8.52 -12.78 9.14
C SER A 171 8.11 -11.56 8.32
N CYS A 172 7.20 -10.74 8.88
CA CYS A 172 6.67 -9.57 8.17
C CYS A 172 7.66 -8.41 8.00
N ASN A 173 8.78 -8.38 8.71
CA ASN A 173 9.70 -7.24 8.71
C ASN A 173 11.19 -7.58 8.83
N PRO A 174 11.80 -8.32 7.89
CA PRO A 174 13.25 -8.38 7.78
C PRO A 174 13.84 -7.11 7.14
N ASP A 175 13.01 -6.24 6.62
CA ASP A 175 13.25 -5.08 5.77
C ASP A 175 14.36 -4.14 6.27
N LEU A 176 14.31 -3.72 7.54
CA LEU A 176 15.24 -2.74 8.09
C LEU A 176 16.15 -3.32 9.16
N THR A 177 15.70 -4.30 9.92
CA THR A 177 16.38 -4.78 11.12
C THR A 177 17.75 -5.37 10.79
N LEU A 178 17.84 -6.19 9.75
CA LEU A 178 19.11 -6.78 9.28
C LEU A 178 20.05 -5.71 8.75
N ASP A 179 19.57 -4.84 7.88
CA ASP A 179 20.36 -3.74 7.34
C ASP A 179 20.84 -2.79 8.46
N PHE A 180 19.98 -2.50 9.46
CA PHE A 180 20.34 -1.62 10.56
C PHE A 180 21.48 -2.18 11.43
N LEU A 181 21.41 -3.45 11.83
CA LEU A 181 22.47 -4.07 12.62
C LEU A 181 23.77 -4.17 11.83
N HIS A 182 23.69 -4.44 10.52
CA HIS A 182 24.86 -4.40 9.65
C HIS A 182 25.49 -3.00 9.55
N GLN A 183 24.67 -1.93 9.45
CA GLN A 183 25.17 -0.55 9.46
C GLN A 183 25.85 -0.17 10.78
N LEU A 184 25.35 -0.65 11.93
CA LEU A 184 26.02 -0.46 13.23
C LEU A 184 27.37 -1.14 13.28
N GLU A 185 27.46 -2.39 12.77
CA GLU A 185 28.72 -3.14 12.69
C GLU A 185 29.76 -2.40 11.82
N LEU A 186 29.36 -1.96 10.63
CA LEU A 186 30.21 -1.17 9.73
C LEU A 186 30.70 0.14 10.37
N ALA A 187 29.84 0.77 11.19
CA ALA A 187 30.16 2.01 11.89
C ALA A 187 30.96 1.80 13.19
N GLY A 188 31.22 0.55 13.60
CA GLY A 188 31.87 0.21 14.86
C GLY A 188 31.08 0.67 16.10
N LYS A 189 29.74 0.75 15.99
CA LYS A 189 28.84 1.17 17.05
C LYS A 189 28.33 -0.02 17.86
N GLN A 190 27.95 0.25 19.10
CA GLN A 190 27.36 -0.74 19.98
C GLN A 190 25.98 -1.16 19.46
N ARG A 191 25.71 -2.47 19.53
CA ARG A 191 24.41 -3.05 19.22
C ARG A 191 23.38 -2.68 20.31
N PRO A 192 22.14 -2.32 19.97
CA PRO A 192 21.07 -2.13 20.93
C PRO A 192 20.64 -3.45 21.57
N ILE A 193 19.93 -3.41 22.69
CA ILE A 193 19.19 -4.58 23.19
C ILE A 193 18.11 -4.92 22.15
N CYS A 194 18.11 -6.16 21.67
CA CYS A 194 17.15 -6.68 20.69
C CYS A 194 16.11 -7.57 21.38
N VAL A 195 14.83 -7.22 21.26
CA VAL A 195 13.72 -7.92 21.88
C VAL A 195 12.88 -8.65 20.84
N ALA A 196 12.82 -9.98 20.95
CA ALA A 196 11.88 -10.79 20.20
C ALA A 196 10.53 -10.82 20.93
N VAL A 197 9.48 -10.28 20.34
CA VAL A 197 8.11 -10.45 20.84
C VAL A 197 7.41 -11.49 19.98
N VAL A 198 7.21 -12.70 20.55
CA VAL A 198 6.68 -13.84 19.81
C VAL A 198 5.18 -13.70 19.62
N HIS A 199 4.71 -13.81 18.38
CA HIS A 199 3.29 -13.81 18.05
C HIS A 199 2.89 -15.16 17.42
N PRO A 200 1.89 -15.89 17.97
CA PRO A 200 1.55 -17.23 17.53
C PRO A 200 0.97 -17.32 16.11
N ASP A 201 0.29 -16.25 15.65
CA ASP A 201 -0.36 -16.20 14.34
C ASP A 201 0.53 -15.58 13.25
N LEU A 202 1.77 -15.20 13.58
CA LEU A 202 2.68 -14.60 12.61
C LEU A 202 3.28 -15.71 11.74
N PRO A 203 3.13 -15.66 10.38
CA PRO A 203 3.68 -16.67 9.49
C PRO A 203 5.18 -16.87 9.72
N TYR A 204 5.61 -18.10 9.88
CA TYR A 204 7.05 -18.41 9.91
C TYR A 204 7.55 -18.52 8.48
N LEU A 205 8.45 -17.64 8.09
CA LEU A 205 9.10 -17.67 6.77
C LEU A 205 10.59 -17.92 6.97
N SER A 206 11.11 -18.92 6.29
CA SER A 206 12.53 -19.30 6.30
C SER A 206 13.37 -18.42 5.40
N GLY A 207 14.56 -18.83 5.02
CA GLY A 207 15.47 -18.06 4.17
C GLY A 207 16.12 -16.89 4.88
N GLU A 208 16.20 -15.72 4.23
CA GLU A 208 16.86 -14.53 4.81
C GLU A 208 16.10 -13.93 6.01
N ALA A 209 14.83 -14.24 6.18
CA ALA A 209 14.05 -13.81 7.36
C ALA A 209 14.33 -14.64 8.61
N GLU A 210 14.90 -15.84 8.47
CA GLU A 210 15.21 -16.71 9.60
C GLU A 210 16.51 -16.28 10.29
N VAL A 211 16.47 -16.17 11.62
CA VAL A 211 17.61 -15.80 12.45
C VAL A 211 17.77 -16.77 13.62
N ALA A 212 19.01 -16.98 14.03
CA ALA A 212 19.33 -17.80 15.19
C ALA A 212 18.89 -17.14 16.51
N GLU A 213 18.74 -17.93 17.55
CA GLU A 213 18.36 -17.45 18.89
C GLU A 213 19.26 -16.30 19.38
N ALA A 214 20.57 -16.40 19.13
CA ALA A 214 21.56 -15.39 19.52
C ALA A 214 21.38 -14.01 18.85
N TYR A 215 20.42 -13.88 17.93
CA TYR A 215 20.05 -12.59 17.34
C TYR A 215 19.33 -11.69 18.33
N PHE A 216 18.68 -12.25 19.37
CA PHE A 216 17.91 -11.53 20.38
C PHE A 216 18.54 -11.66 21.76
N ASP A 217 18.44 -10.60 22.56
CA ASP A 217 18.91 -10.55 23.94
C ASP A 217 17.77 -10.88 24.92
N VAL A 218 16.53 -10.54 24.52
CA VAL A 218 15.31 -10.74 25.35
C VAL A 218 14.22 -11.38 24.51
N GLU A 219 13.53 -12.37 25.08
CA GLU A 219 12.30 -12.95 24.52
C GLU A 219 11.09 -12.57 25.39
N LEU A 220 10.06 -12.01 24.75
CA LEU A 220 8.74 -11.84 25.34
C LEU A 220 7.73 -12.74 24.61
N ARG A 221 7.11 -13.68 25.35
CA ARG A 221 5.99 -14.51 24.87
C ARG A 221 4.74 -14.16 25.68
N PRO A 222 3.95 -13.15 25.25
CA PRO A 222 2.75 -12.74 25.98
C PRO A 222 1.79 -13.92 26.16
N THR A 223 1.17 -14.03 27.34
CA THR A 223 0.17 -15.09 27.62
C THR A 223 -1.07 -14.96 26.74
N THR A 224 -1.36 -13.75 26.26
CA THR A 224 -2.43 -13.44 25.31
C THR A 224 -1.88 -12.55 24.23
N SER A 225 -2.17 -12.88 22.97
CA SER A 225 -1.83 -12.06 21.81
C SER A 225 -3.14 -11.66 21.09
N PRO A 226 -3.36 -10.35 20.83
CA PRO A 226 -4.48 -9.96 20.01
C PRO A 226 -4.30 -10.50 18.59
N PRO A 227 -5.38 -10.67 17.80
CA PRO A 227 -5.24 -11.06 16.40
C PRO A 227 -4.30 -10.11 15.63
N LEU A 228 -3.59 -10.63 14.63
CA LEU A 228 -2.78 -9.79 13.76
C LEU A 228 -3.64 -8.72 13.08
N PHE A 229 -3.08 -7.52 12.96
CA PHE A 229 -3.74 -6.44 12.23
C PHE A 229 -3.89 -6.85 10.75
N ALA A 230 -5.11 -6.81 10.24
CA ALA A 230 -5.42 -7.13 8.86
C ALA A 230 -6.09 -5.95 8.16
N LEU A 231 -5.69 -5.68 6.93
CA LEU A 231 -6.28 -4.61 6.13
C LEU A 231 -7.65 -5.03 5.60
N PRO A 232 -8.70 -4.20 5.74
CA PRO A 232 -9.97 -4.47 5.09
C PRO A 232 -9.87 -4.26 3.59
N ARG A 233 -10.55 -5.14 2.83
CA ARG A 233 -10.62 -5.05 1.37
C ARG A 233 -11.47 -3.86 0.94
N LEU A 234 -10.92 -3.04 0.05
CA LEU A 234 -11.58 -1.85 -0.48
C LEU A 234 -12.37 -2.16 -1.76
N PRO A 235 -13.48 -1.45 -1.99
CA PRO A 235 -14.20 -1.57 -3.26
C PRO A 235 -13.40 -0.94 -4.40
N VAL A 236 -13.50 -1.54 -5.58
CA VAL A 236 -12.89 -1.08 -6.84
C VAL A 236 -13.97 -0.46 -7.72
N ASP A 237 -13.77 0.78 -8.16
CA ASP A 237 -14.70 1.47 -9.07
C ASP A 237 -14.31 1.31 -10.56
N LEU A 238 -15.18 1.78 -11.47
CA LEU A 238 -14.95 1.66 -12.91
C LEU A 238 -13.74 2.45 -13.42
N ALA A 239 -13.38 3.56 -12.77
CA ALA A 239 -12.22 4.32 -13.18
C ALA A 239 -10.91 3.63 -12.75
N GLU A 240 -10.91 2.97 -11.59
CA GLU A 240 -9.79 2.12 -11.16
C GLU A 240 -9.64 0.92 -12.08
N TYR A 241 -10.74 0.28 -12.49
CA TYR A 241 -10.70 -0.77 -13.50
C TYR A 241 -10.18 -0.30 -14.86
N ALA A 242 -10.59 0.89 -15.33
CA ALA A 242 -10.07 1.45 -16.56
C ALA A 242 -8.54 1.61 -16.50
N LEU A 243 -8.04 2.16 -15.39
CA LEU A 243 -6.62 2.32 -15.12
C LEU A 243 -5.91 0.98 -15.05
N GLY A 244 -6.45 0.00 -14.32
CA GLY A 244 -5.90 -1.36 -14.22
C GLY A 244 -5.87 -2.09 -15.57
N LEU A 245 -6.89 -1.94 -16.40
CA LEU A 245 -6.92 -2.51 -17.76
C LEU A 245 -5.82 -1.93 -18.65
N HIS A 246 -5.63 -0.59 -18.67
CA HIS A 246 -4.53 0.03 -19.38
C HIS A 246 -3.16 -0.44 -18.87
N ALA A 247 -2.96 -0.45 -17.55
CA ALA A 247 -1.72 -0.85 -16.91
C ALA A 247 -1.38 -2.34 -17.17
N SER A 248 -2.38 -3.24 -17.15
CA SER A 248 -2.19 -4.68 -17.37
C SER A 248 -1.64 -5.02 -18.77
N ALA A 249 -1.89 -4.16 -19.77
CA ALA A 249 -1.35 -4.32 -21.11
C ALA A 249 0.16 -4.04 -21.20
N LEU A 250 0.71 -3.30 -20.23
CA LEU A 250 2.14 -2.99 -20.16
C LEU A 250 2.97 -4.11 -19.52
N VAL A 251 2.33 -5.09 -18.88
CA VAL A 251 3.04 -6.18 -18.21
C VAL A 251 3.53 -7.20 -19.24
N LYS A 252 4.85 -7.49 -19.19
CA LYS A 252 5.56 -8.39 -20.11
C LYS A 252 5.57 -9.81 -19.54
N ASP A 253 5.22 -10.82 -20.34
CA ASP A 253 5.36 -12.23 -19.95
C ASP A 253 6.84 -12.57 -19.72
N GLY A 254 7.14 -13.37 -18.71
CA GLY A 254 8.50 -13.69 -18.28
C GLY A 254 9.20 -12.55 -17.51
N GLY A 255 8.52 -11.43 -17.29
CA GLY A 255 9.06 -10.24 -16.63
C GLY A 255 9.05 -10.30 -15.11
N CYS A 256 9.59 -9.23 -14.49
CA CYS A 256 9.52 -8.96 -13.06
C CYS A 256 8.41 -7.94 -12.78
N LEU A 257 7.64 -8.17 -11.72
CA LEU A 257 6.52 -7.32 -11.31
C LEU A 257 6.74 -6.75 -9.90
N GLN A 258 6.55 -5.44 -9.74
CA GLN A 258 6.31 -4.79 -8.46
C GLN A 258 4.97 -4.05 -8.52
N ILE A 259 4.17 -4.19 -7.48
CA ILE A 259 2.89 -3.50 -7.29
C ILE A 259 2.77 -3.02 -5.85
N GLY A 260 2.05 -1.91 -5.68
CA GLY A 260 1.70 -1.37 -4.36
C GLY A 260 0.36 -1.90 -3.83
N ILE A 261 -0.17 -1.26 -2.81
CA ILE A 261 -1.43 -1.58 -2.13
C ILE A 261 -2.58 -0.67 -2.61
N GLY A 262 -3.81 -1.09 -2.38
CA GLY A 262 -5.03 -0.32 -2.56
C GLY A 262 -5.83 -0.67 -3.81
N ALA A 263 -6.99 -0.04 -3.97
CA ALA A 263 -7.96 -0.35 -5.01
C ALA A 263 -7.40 -0.28 -6.46
N LEU A 264 -6.45 0.61 -6.73
CA LEU A 264 -5.75 0.68 -8.02
C LEU A 264 -4.93 -0.58 -8.30
N SER A 265 -4.24 -1.10 -7.29
CA SER A 265 -3.47 -2.35 -7.40
C SER A 265 -4.39 -3.56 -7.55
N ASP A 266 -5.49 -3.60 -6.80
CA ASP A 266 -6.50 -4.66 -6.92
C ASP A 266 -7.13 -4.67 -8.32
N ALA A 267 -7.40 -3.49 -8.89
CA ALA A 267 -7.87 -3.34 -10.27
C ALA A 267 -6.86 -3.88 -11.29
N LEU A 268 -5.57 -3.59 -11.11
CA LEU A 268 -4.49 -4.10 -11.96
C LEU A 268 -4.39 -5.63 -11.86
N VAL A 269 -4.38 -6.17 -10.64
CA VAL A 269 -4.33 -7.62 -10.40
C VAL A 269 -5.53 -8.32 -11.04
N LYS A 270 -6.76 -7.79 -10.87
CA LYS A 270 -7.95 -8.34 -11.52
C LYS A 270 -7.89 -8.25 -13.04
N ALA A 271 -7.36 -7.17 -13.59
CA ALA A 271 -7.16 -7.04 -15.03
C ALA A 271 -6.13 -8.04 -15.58
N LEU A 272 -5.05 -8.34 -14.82
CA LEU A 272 -4.08 -9.40 -15.15
C LEU A 272 -4.72 -10.79 -15.09
N GLN A 273 -5.54 -11.07 -14.08
CA GLN A 273 -6.32 -12.32 -14.01
C GLN A 273 -7.26 -12.45 -15.21
N LEU A 274 -7.98 -11.38 -15.58
CA LEU A 274 -8.87 -11.41 -16.76
C LEU A 274 -8.07 -11.64 -18.05
N ARG A 275 -6.90 -11.01 -18.19
CA ARG A 275 -5.98 -11.26 -19.31
C ARG A 275 -5.55 -12.72 -19.39
N GLN A 276 -5.36 -13.41 -18.28
CA GLN A 276 -4.96 -14.81 -18.20
C GLN A 276 -6.13 -15.76 -18.46
N GLN A 277 -7.28 -15.51 -17.83
CA GLN A 277 -8.41 -16.44 -17.77
C GLN A 277 -9.40 -16.27 -18.93
N ASP A 278 -9.62 -15.01 -19.37
CA ASP A 278 -10.51 -14.67 -20.50
C ASP A 278 -9.89 -13.54 -21.35
N ASN A 279 -8.84 -13.87 -22.07
CA ASN A 279 -8.10 -12.92 -22.89
C ASN A 279 -8.97 -12.22 -23.95
N ILE A 280 -10.02 -12.89 -24.45
CA ILE A 280 -10.93 -12.30 -25.44
C ILE A 280 -11.71 -11.14 -24.81
N MET A 281 -12.29 -11.37 -23.63
CA MET A 281 -13.07 -10.33 -22.94
C MET A 281 -12.17 -9.21 -22.42
N TRP A 282 -10.97 -9.52 -21.94
CA TRP A 282 -9.98 -8.52 -21.57
C TRP A 282 -9.62 -7.59 -22.74
N ARG A 283 -9.33 -8.15 -23.92
CA ARG A 283 -9.06 -7.36 -25.14
C ARG A 283 -10.27 -6.52 -25.57
N ARG A 284 -11.49 -7.07 -25.45
CA ARG A 284 -12.71 -6.31 -25.75
C ARG A 284 -12.90 -5.12 -24.80
N ALA A 285 -12.63 -5.30 -23.51
CA ALA A 285 -12.69 -4.22 -22.53
C ALA A 285 -11.65 -3.13 -22.84
N LEU A 286 -10.43 -3.53 -23.20
CA LEU A 286 -9.37 -2.59 -23.58
C LEU A 286 -9.73 -1.79 -24.85
N VAL A 287 -10.30 -2.45 -25.88
CA VAL A 287 -10.77 -1.78 -27.11
C VAL A 287 -11.94 -0.81 -26.82
N ALA A 288 -12.83 -1.19 -25.90
CA ALA A 288 -13.94 -0.29 -25.50
C ALA A 288 -13.43 0.99 -24.81
N LEU A 289 -12.36 0.89 -24.02
CA LEU A 289 -11.71 2.05 -23.39
C LEU A 289 -10.85 2.86 -24.37
N ASP A 290 -10.17 2.19 -25.28
CA ASP A 290 -9.25 2.82 -26.23
C ASP A 290 -9.52 2.34 -27.68
N PRO A 291 -10.57 2.84 -28.31
CA PRO A 291 -10.95 2.45 -29.68
C PRO A 291 -9.89 2.80 -30.74
N ARG A 292 -8.95 3.71 -30.42
CA ARG A 292 -7.85 4.09 -31.31
C ARG A 292 -6.65 3.16 -31.23
N GLY A 293 -6.59 2.34 -30.19
CA GLY A 293 -5.54 1.36 -30.01
C GLY A 293 -4.19 1.94 -29.56
N ALA A 294 -4.14 3.11 -28.95
CA ALA A 294 -2.90 3.71 -28.45
C ALA A 294 -2.23 2.81 -27.40
N THR A 295 -3.02 2.28 -26.47
CA THR A 295 -2.55 1.28 -25.47
C THR A 295 -2.09 -0.01 -26.14
N HIS A 296 -2.79 -0.49 -27.16
CA HIS A 296 -2.40 -1.67 -27.95
C HIS A 296 -1.05 -1.46 -28.65
N ALA A 297 -0.84 -0.29 -29.25
CA ALA A 297 0.42 0.05 -29.91
C ALA A 297 1.59 0.06 -28.92
N LEU A 298 1.40 0.64 -27.73
CA LEU A 298 2.41 0.59 -26.65
C LEU A 298 2.62 -0.84 -26.14
N ALA A 299 1.56 -1.60 -25.94
CA ALA A 299 1.64 -2.98 -25.45
C ALA A 299 2.42 -3.92 -26.39
N ALA A 300 2.41 -3.65 -27.68
CA ALA A 300 3.10 -4.47 -28.68
C ALA A 300 4.62 -4.52 -28.49
N TRP A 301 5.22 -3.47 -27.92
CA TRP A 301 6.67 -3.41 -27.69
C TRP A 301 7.06 -3.29 -26.21
N LEU A 302 6.21 -2.72 -25.35
CA LEU A 302 6.48 -2.57 -23.91
C LEU A 302 5.95 -3.72 -23.07
N GLY A 303 4.84 -4.33 -23.46
CA GLY A 303 4.10 -5.30 -22.65
C GLY A 303 3.73 -6.55 -23.42
N GLY A 304 2.43 -6.83 -23.48
CA GLY A 304 1.88 -7.96 -24.22
C GLY A 304 0.37 -8.01 -24.16
N LEU A 305 -0.20 -8.67 -25.19
CA LEU A 305 -1.65 -8.81 -25.36
C LEU A 305 -2.14 -10.26 -25.21
N THR A 306 -1.25 -11.23 -25.02
CA THR A 306 -1.57 -12.64 -24.83
C THR A 306 -1.63 -13.02 -23.37
N ALA A 307 -2.22 -14.15 -23.04
CA ALA A 307 -2.11 -14.79 -21.74
C ALA A 307 -0.63 -15.10 -21.42
N PHE A 308 -0.31 -15.17 -20.14
CA PHE A 308 1.04 -15.46 -19.66
C PHE A 308 1.38 -16.94 -19.87
N GLN A 309 2.52 -17.22 -20.48
CA GLN A 309 3.05 -18.57 -20.71
C GLN A 309 4.17 -18.85 -19.69
N THR A 310 5.22 -18.04 -19.69
CA THR A 310 6.34 -18.13 -18.75
C THR A 310 5.91 -17.73 -17.34
N GLY A 311 5.01 -16.75 -17.24
CA GLY A 311 4.58 -16.16 -15.98
C GLY A 311 5.52 -15.07 -15.48
N LEU A 312 5.21 -14.53 -14.30
CA LEU A 312 5.90 -13.41 -13.68
C LEU A 312 6.72 -13.86 -12.48
N TYR A 313 7.80 -13.13 -12.21
CA TYR A 313 8.53 -13.07 -10.96
C TYR A 313 8.11 -11.81 -10.18
N GLY A 314 7.87 -11.93 -8.88
CA GLY A 314 7.57 -10.80 -8.01
C GLY A 314 8.84 -10.32 -7.29
N ALA A 315 9.20 -9.04 -7.42
CA ALA A 315 10.17 -8.39 -6.56
C ALA A 315 9.57 -7.06 -6.10
N SER A 316 9.09 -7.02 -4.87
CA SER A 316 8.27 -5.93 -4.37
C SER A 316 8.67 -5.57 -2.94
N GLU A 317 8.76 -4.29 -2.65
CA GLU A 317 8.96 -3.80 -1.29
C GLU A 317 7.94 -4.39 -0.32
N MET A 318 6.66 -4.33 -0.70
CA MET A 318 5.56 -4.88 0.06
C MET A 318 4.97 -6.11 -0.63
N VAL A 319 4.90 -7.22 0.08
CA VAL A 319 4.11 -8.39 -0.30
C VAL A 319 2.68 -8.21 0.22
N MET A 320 1.70 -8.38 -0.67
CA MET A 320 0.29 -8.12 -0.41
C MET A 320 -0.61 -9.11 -1.14
N ASP A 321 -1.92 -9.07 -0.85
CA ASP A 321 -2.94 -9.98 -1.39
C ASP A 321 -2.86 -10.16 -2.92
N GLY A 322 -2.48 -9.11 -3.65
CA GLY A 322 -2.34 -9.16 -5.09
C GLY A 322 -1.41 -10.26 -5.58
N PHE A 323 -0.28 -10.51 -4.90
CA PHE A 323 0.66 -11.57 -5.28
C PHE A 323 0.08 -12.96 -5.05
N MET A 324 -0.63 -13.17 -3.95
CA MET A 324 -1.39 -14.40 -3.69
C MET A 324 -2.40 -14.68 -4.82
N HIS A 325 -3.17 -13.67 -5.21
CA HIS A 325 -4.16 -13.80 -6.27
C HIS A 325 -3.53 -14.06 -7.65
N LEU A 326 -2.36 -13.48 -7.94
CA LEU A 326 -1.61 -13.75 -9.18
C LEU A 326 -1.01 -15.16 -9.19
N GLN A 327 -0.53 -15.65 -8.05
CA GLN A 327 -0.02 -17.02 -7.91
C GLN A 327 -1.15 -18.05 -8.14
N ARG A 328 -2.29 -17.88 -7.46
CA ARG A 328 -3.47 -18.74 -7.62
C ARG A 328 -4.02 -18.75 -9.06
N ALA A 329 -3.83 -17.66 -9.80
CA ALA A 329 -4.20 -17.56 -11.21
C ALA A 329 -3.15 -18.16 -12.18
N GLY A 330 -2.03 -18.71 -11.67
CA GLY A 330 -0.94 -19.24 -12.48
C GLY A 330 -0.16 -18.19 -13.25
N ILE A 331 -0.20 -16.94 -12.80
CA ILE A 331 0.52 -15.81 -13.40
C ILE A 331 1.87 -15.62 -12.70
N LEU A 332 1.90 -15.57 -11.36
CA LEU A 332 3.11 -15.50 -10.57
C LEU A 332 3.67 -16.91 -10.39
N LYS A 333 4.65 -17.28 -11.21
CA LYS A 333 5.21 -18.65 -11.25
C LYS A 333 6.64 -18.73 -11.78
N ARG A 334 7.18 -17.66 -12.39
CA ARG A 334 8.57 -17.65 -12.85
C ARG A 334 9.49 -17.64 -11.64
N ARG A 335 10.29 -18.68 -11.48
CA ARG A 335 11.29 -18.75 -10.40
C ARG A 335 12.55 -17.97 -10.75
N SER A 336 13.21 -17.53 -9.71
CA SER A 336 14.48 -16.82 -9.70
C SER A 336 15.38 -17.41 -8.61
N TRP A 337 16.68 -17.47 -8.87
CA TRP A 337 17.68 -18.10 -7.99
C TRP A 337 18.73 -17.08 -7.57
N ASP A 338 19.25 -17.20 -6.36
CA ASP A 338 20.40 -16.42 -5.89
C ASP A 338 21.72 -17.01 -6.39
N ASN A 339 21.71 -17.35 -7.68
CA ASN A 339 22.84 -17.92 -8.40
C ASN A 339 22.95 -17.34 -9.81
N LEU A 340 24.02 -16.61 -10.06
CA LEU A 340 24.24 -15.92 -11.33
C LEU A 340 24.30 -16.87 -12.54
N ALA A 341 24.82 -18.08 -12.37
CA ALA A 341 24.91 -19.06 -13.45
C ALA A 341 23.51 -19.62 -13.82
N LEU A 342 22.69 -19.91 -12.81
CA LEU A 342 21.30 -20.36 -13.00
C LEU A 342 20.47 -19.23 -13.65
N GLU A 343 20.61 -17.99 -13.19
CA GLU A 343 19.88 -16.86 -13.79
C GLU A 343 20.29 -16.60 -15.25
N ARG A 344 21.58 -16.75 -15.59
CA ARG A 344 22.05 -16.68 -16.98
C ARG A 344 21.48 -17.81 -17.84
N ALA A 345 21.40 -19.03 -17.31
CA ALA A 345 20.81 -20.18 -18.00
C ALA A 345 19.30 -19.96 -18.19
N SER A 346 18.59 -19.51 -17.15
CA SER A 346 17.17 -19.16 -17.20
C SER A 346 16.88 -18.07 -18.24
N ALA A 347 17.64 -16.99 -18.24
CA ALA A 347 17.49 -15.90 -19.20
C ALA A 347 17.75 -16.33 -20.65
N ALA A 348 18.60 -17.34 -20.85
CA ALA A 348 18.89 -17.92 -22.16
C ALA A 348 17.94 -19.06 -22.57
N GLY A 349 16.92 -19.38 -21.76
CA GLY A 349 16.00 -20.50 -22.02
C GLY A 349 16.69 -21.88 -21.99
N ARG A 350 17.77 -22.03 -21.23
CA ARG A 350 18.58 -23.27 -21.15
C ARG A 350 18.53 -23.94 -19.77
N LEU A 351 17.73 -23.39 -18.87
CA LEU A 351 17.54 -23.98 -17.55
C LEU A 351 16.64 -25.22 -17.66
N ALA A 352 17.00 -26.30 -16.98
CA ALA A 352 16.14 -27.47 -16.88
C ALA A 352 14.90 -27.16 -16.00
N ASP A 353 13.78 -27.82 -16.28
CA ASP A 353 12.52 -27.56 -15.58
C ASP A 353 12.54 -28.03 -14.11
N ASP A 354 13.44 -28.95 -13.76
CA ASP A 354 13.55 -29.63 -12.46
C ASP A 354 14.66 -29.06 -11.56
N VAL A 355 15.19 -27.88 -11.85
CA VAL A 355 16.19 -27.23 -10.98
C VAL A 355 15.55 -26.88 -9.64
N PRO A 356 16.03 -27.45 -8.53
CA PRO A 356 15.44 -27.23 -7.22
C PRO A 356 15.70 -25.81 -6.71
N GLY A 357 14.91 -25.39 -5.71
CA GLY A 357 15.02 -24.08 -5.09
C GLY A 357 14.50 -22.95 -5.97
N GLY A 358 14.92 -21.74 -5.63
CA GLY A 358 14.47 -20.52 -6.29
C GLY A 358 13.07 -20.09 -5.85
N HIS A 359 12.86 -18.80 -5.80
CA HIS A 359 11.63 -18.19 -5.35
C HIS A 359 10.90 -17.51 -6.52
N TYR A 360 9.58 -17.51 -6.49
CA TYR A 360 8.77 -16.75 -7.44
C TYR A 360 8.38 -15.35 -6.90
N LEU A 361 8.63 -15.10 -5.62
CA LEU A 361 8.34 -13.83 -4.95
C LEU A 361 9.45 -13.48 -3.96
N ARG A 362 9.96 -12.25 -4.06
CA ARG A 362 10.86 -11.65 -3.08
C ARG A 362 10.25 -10.37 -2.53
N GLY A 363 10.29 -10.18 -1.23
CA GLY A 363 9.72 -9.02 -0.57
C GLY A 363 10.52 -8.52 0.62
N ALA A 364 10.30 -7.26 1.00
CA ALA A 364 10.95 -6.69 2.17
C ALA A 364 10.05 -6.70 3.42
N PHE A 365 8.77 -6.44 3.24
CA PHE A 365 7.78 -6.59 4.31
C PHE A 365 6.44 -7.07 3.75
N PHE A 366 5.57 -7.58 4.60
CA PHE A 366 4.20 -7.89 4.19
C PHE A 366 3.15 -7.26 5.09
N LEU A 367 2.01 -6.94 4.47
CA LEU A 367 0.81 -6.46 5.14
C LEU A 367 -0.39 -6.71 4.22
N GLY A 368 -1.46 -7.28 4.74
CA GLY A 368 -2.65 -7.57 3.94
C GLY A 368 -3.81 -8.12 4.74
N SER A 369 -4.62 -8.94 4.11
CA SER A 369 -5.74 -9.64 4.74
C SER A 369 -5.27 -10.85 5.56
N ARG A 370 -6.15 -11.40 6.40
CA ARG A 370 -5.88 -12.68 7.09
C ARG A 370 -5.63 -13.81 6.11
N GLU A 371 -6.33 -13.81 4.97
CA GLU A 371 -6.13 -14.81 3.91
C GLU A 371 -4.71 -14.79 3.33
N LEU A 372 -4.08 -13.59 3.26
CA LEU A 372 -2.67 -13.49 2.89
C LEU A 372 -1.78 -14.20 3.90
N TYR A 373 -2.01 -14.01 5.20
CA TYR A 373 -1.19 -14.64 6.25
C TYR A 373 -1.34 -16.16 6.23
N GLU A 374 -2.55 -16.68 6.09
CA GLU A 374 -2.83 -18.10 5.91
C GLU A 374 -2.16 -18.67 4.65
N TRP A 375 -2.15 -17.91 3.56
CA TRP A 375 -1.48 -18.31 2.32
C TRP A 375 0.04 -18.34 2.46
N LEU A 376 0.64 -17.41 3.21
CA LEU A 376 2.08 -17.41 3.50
C LEU A 376 2.48 -18.65 4.28
N ASP A 377 1.75 -19.00 5.35
CA ASP A 377 1.98 -20.21 6.13
C ASP A 377 1.83 -21.49 5.29
N ALA A 378 0.77 -21.57 4.49
CA ALA A 378 0.54 -22.73 3.64
C ALA A 378 1.61 -22.86 2.54
N THR A 379 2.12 -21.75 2.03
CA THR A 379 3.18 -21.74 1.02
C THR A 379 4.50 -22.18 1.61
N GLU A 380 4.89 -21.65 2.78
CA GLU A 380 6.09 -22.06 3.51
C GLU A 380 6.09 -23.56 3.82
N ALA A 381 4.95 -24.10 4.28
CA ALA A 381 4.81 -25.51 4.58
C ALA A 381 4.94 -26.42 3.35
N ALA A 382 4.50 -25.95 2.18
CA ALA A 382 4.53 -26.71 0.93
C ALA A 382 5.84 -26.58 0.17
N ASP A 383 6.46 -25.41 0.17
CA ASP A 383 7.65 -25.04 -0.60
C ASP A 383 8.37 -23.87 0.09
N PRO A 384 9.27 -24.14 1.03
CA PRO A 384 9.97 -23.10 1.80
C PRO A 384 10.81 -22.13 0.94
N ASP A 385 11.19 -22.55 -0.26
CA ASP A 385 11.97 -21.71 -1.18
C ASP A 385 11.09 -20.77 -2.02
N ALA A 386 9.76 -20.90 -1.97
CA ALA A 386 8.85 -20.21 -2.89
C ALA A 386 8.81 -18.69 -2.70
N ILE A 387 8.93 -18.22 -1.45
CA ILE A 387 8.85 -16.81 -1.06
C ILE A 387 10.08 -16.48 -0.24
N ASP A 388 10.81 -15.45 -0.66
CA ASP A 388 11.97 -14.96 0.05
C ASP A 388 11.68 -13.57 0.64
N MET A 389 11.67 -13.49 1.98
CA MET A 389 11.55 -12.23 2.70
C MET A 389 12.94 -11.79 3.16
N CYS A 390 13.36 -10.58 2.78
CA CYS A 390 14.75 -10.16 2.89
C CYS A 390 14.89 -8.65 3.21
N PRO A 391 16.09 -8.17 3.50
CA PRO A 391 16.38 -6.75 3.69
C PRO A 391 15.89 -5.90 2.51
N VAL A 392 15.43 -4.67 2.81
CA VAL A 392 14.96 -3.75 1.78
C VAL A 392 16.05 -3.36 0.78
N SER A 393 17.30 -3.41 1.17
CA SER A 393 18.46 -3.23 0.28
C SER A 393 18.51 -4.28 -0.84
N ASN A 394 18.09 -5.52 -0.59
CA ASN A 394 18.05 -6.58 -1.60
C ASN A 394 16.90 -6.41 -2.61
N VAL A 395 15.82 -5.72 -2.22
CA VAL A 395 14.65 -5.51 -3.09
C VAL A 395 14.70 -4.18 -3.83
N ASN A 396 15.03 -3.09 -3.13
CA ASN A 396 14.83 -1.73 -3.61
C ASN A 396 16.04 -1.12 -4.32
N GLN A 397 17.17 -1.83 -4.44
CA GLN A 397 18.35 -1.30 -5.13
C GLN A 397 19.05 -2.35 -5.99
N LEU A 398 19.87 -1.89 -6.93
CA LEU A 398 20.68 -2.72 -7.81
C LEU A 398 22.17 -2.72 -7.43
N TYR A 399 22.59 -1.77 -6.59
CA TYR A 399 24.00 -1.55 -6.27
C TYR A 399 24.56 -2.63 -5.36
N GLY A 400 25.86 -2.86 -5.45
CA GLY A 400 26.60 -3.80 -4.62
C GLY A 400 27.12 -5.00 -5.40
N ASP A 401 27.65 -5.98 -4.68
CA ASP A 401 28.34 -7.14 -5.25
C ASP A 401 27.43 -8.05 -6.11
N HIS A 402 26.12 -7.95 -5.93
CA HIS A 402 25.12 -8.76 -6.62
C HIS A 402 24.40 -8.06 -7.77
N GLN A 403 24.88 -6.90 -8.24
CA GLN A 403 24.22 -6.10 -9.28
C GLN A 403 23.88 -6.91 -10.55
N ALA A 404 24.84 -7.69 -11.06
CA ALA A 404 24.63 -8.49 -12.26
C ALA A 404 23.53 -9.57 -12.09
N LEU A 405 23.45 -10.17 -10.91
CA LEU A 405 22.39 -11.11 -10.53
C LEU A 405 21.05 -10.40 -10.45
N ALA A 406 20.98 -9.29 -9.69
CA ALA A 406 19.76 -8.50 -9.50
C ALA A 406 19.17 -8.00 -10.83
N MET A 407 20.02 -7.59 -11.79
CA MET A 407 19.59 -7.19 -13.13
C MET A 407 18.94 -8.34 -13.91
N LEU A 408 19.48 -9.55 -13.82
CA LEU A 408 18.91 -10.74 -14.50
C LEU A 408 17.58 -11.19 -13.85
N GLN A 409 17.52 -11.18 -12.53
CA GLN A 409 16.29 -11.50 -11.78
C GLN A 409 15.15 -10.54 -12.17
N ARG A 410 15.46 -9.25 -12.37
CA ARG A 410 14.51 -8.17 -12.71
C ARG A 410 14.36 -7.92 -14.22
N ARG A 411 14.73 -8.89 -15.08
CA ARG A 411 14.53 -8.76 -16.52
C ARG A 411 13.07 -8.47 -16.87
N GLY A 412 12.86 -7.61 -17.87
CA GLY A 412 11.52 -7.20 -18.30
C GLY A 412 10.68 -6.52 -17.21
N ALA A 413 11.31 -5.86 -16.24
CA ALA A 413 10.67 -5.28 -15.06
C ALA A 413 9.57 -4.27 -15.40
N ARG A 414 8.45 -4.39 -14.67
CA ARG A 414 7.35 -3.43 -14.65
C ARG A 414 7.05 -3.07 -13.20
N PHE A 415 7.35 -1.84 -12.84
CA PHE A 415 7.19 -1.32 -11.50
C PHE A 415 6.05 -0.32 -11.45
N PHE A 416 4.99 -0.66 -10.73
CA PHE A 416 3.78 0.13 -10.62
C PHE A 416 3.68 0.81 -9.26
N ASN A 417 3.72 2.14 -9.26
CA ASN A 417 3.56 2.95 -8.06
C ASN A 417 2.43 3.96 -8.27
N THR A 418 1.82 4.40 -7.18
CA THR A 418 0.76 5.41 -7.21
C THR A 418 1.36 6.78 -6.91
N CYS A 419 0.92 7.83 -7.61
CA CYS A 419 1.20 9.20 -7.25
C CYS A 419 -0.10 10.00 -7.06
N MET A 420 -0.04 11.06 -6.25
CA MET A 420 -1.18 11.94 -6.02
C MET A 420 -1.41 12.89 -7.19
N MET A 421 -0.32 13.42 -7.73
CA MET A 421 -0.35 14.40 -8.81
C MET A 421 0.85 14.22 -9.74
N ALA A 422 0.69 14.67 -10.99
CA ALA A 422 1.76 14.74 -11.97
C ALA A 422 1.75 16.09 -12.70
N THR A 423 2.91 16.56 -13.14
CA THR A 423 3.00 17.75 -13.98
C THR A 423 2.96 17.38 -15.47
N LEU A 424 2.56 18.31 -16.34
CA LEU A 424 2.61 18.11 -17.80
C LEU A 424 4.02 17.82 -18.32
N LEU A 425 5.05 18.21 -17.58
CA LEU A 425 6.45 17.93 -17.89
C LEU A 425 6.99 16.63 -17.28
N GLY A 426 6.15 15.88 -16.56
CA GLY A 426 6.47 14.54 -16.05
C GLY A 426 7.21 14.52 -14.71
N ALA A 427 7.05 15.53 -13.85
CA ALA A 427 7.36 15.38 -12.42
C ALA A 427 6.16 14.77 -11.68
N ALA A 428 6.39 13.97 -10.64
CA ALA A 428 5.33 13.37 -9.83
C ALA A 428 5.44 13.74 -8.35
N VAL A 429 4.29 13.79 -7.69
CA VAL A 429 4.13 14.10 -6.26
C VAL A 429 3.35 12.99 -5.59
N SER A 430 3.89 12.42 -4.51
CA SER A 430 3.30 11.25 -3.84
C SER A 430 3.17 11.39 -2.33
N ASP A 431 3.93 12.25 -1.69
CA ASP A 431 4.08 12.29 -0.24
C ASP A 431 3.71 13.62 0.42
N THR A 432 3.93 14.75 -0.26
CA THR A 432 3.85 16.09 0.34
C THR A 432 2.98 17.03 -0.49
N LEU A 433 2.16 17.88 0.15
CA LEU A 433 1.34 18.90 -0.50
C LEU A 433 2.16 20.17 -0.78
N ASP A 434 1.56 21.08 -1.58
CA ASP A 434 2.17 22.33 -2.03
C ASP A 434 2.57 23.27 -0.88
N ASP A 435 1.82 23.22 0.22
CA ASP A 435 2.06 23.97 1.45
C ASP A 435 3.12 23.32 2.37
N GLY A 436 3.72 22.21 1.97
CA GLY A 436 4.69 21.45 2.75
C GLY A 436 4.07 20.41 3.70
N SER A 437 2.75 20.29 3.76
CA SER A 437 2.09 19.29 4.61
C SER A 437 2.34 17.88 4.08
N VAL A 438 2.84 17.00 4.94
CA VAL A 438 3.14 15.59 4.61
C VAL A 438 1.87 14.75 4.70
N VAL A 439 1.53 14.09 3.60
CA VAL A 439 0.36 13.19 3.49
C VAL A 439 0.72 11.77 3.87
N SER A 440 1.90 11.31 3.44
CA SER A 440 2.34 9.92 3.66
C SER A 440 3.87 9.83 3.81
N GLY A 441 4.55 9.21 2.88
CA GLY A 441 6.01 9.10 2.82
C GLY A 441 6.44 8.67 1.43
N VAL A 442 7.73 8.82 1.14
CA VAL A 442 8.31 8.41 -0.14
C VAL A 442 8.33 6.88 -0.26
N GLY A 443 8.62 6.17 0.83
CA GLY A 443 8.83 4.72 0.81
C GLY A 443 9.94 4.35 -0.18
N GLY A 444 9.72 3.30 -0.95
CA GLY A 444 10.63 2.86 -2.01
C GLY A 444 10.26 3.32 -3.41
N GLN A 445 9.28 4.20 -3.59
CA GLN A 445 8.85 4.63 -4.92
C GLN A 445 10.03 5.16 -5.76
N TYR A 446 10.85 6.04 -5.17
CA TYR A 446 12.04 6.56 -5.87
C TYR A 446 12.99 5.43 -6.29
N ASN A 447 13.21 4.43 -5.43
CA ASN A 447 14.08 3.30 -5.73
C ASN A 447 13.62 2.55 -7.00
N PHE A 448 12.34 2.19 -7.08
CA PHE A 448 11.79 1.47 -8.23
C PHE A 448 11.78 2.32 -9.49
N VAL A 449 11.54 3.63 -9.38
CA VAL A 449 11.63 4.55 -10.52
C VAL A 449 13.07 4.63 -11.04
N ALA A 450 14.05 4.88 -10.16
CA ALA A 450 15.46 4.96 -10.53
C ALA A 450 15.95 3.62 -11.10
N MET A 451 15.67 2.51 -10.43
CA MET A 451 16.01 1.16 -10.87
C MET A 451 15.47 0.83 -12.27
N ALA A 452 14.24 1.25 -12.58
CA ALA A 452 13.64 1.04 -13.90
C ALA A 452 14.40 1.75 -15.02
N HIS A 453 15.09 2.85 -14.72
CA HIS A 453 15.93 3.54 -15.69
C HIS A 453 17.30 2.88 -15.90
N GLU A 454 17.75 2.11 -14.94
CA GLU A 454 19.04 1.39 -15.01
C GLU A 454 18.90 0.00 -15.64
N LEU A 455 17.72 -0.62 -15.53
CA LEU A 455 17.41 -1.91 -16.14
C LEU A 455 17.16 -1.75 -17.65
N PRO A 456 17.81 -2.55 -18.53
CA PRO A 456 17.71 -2.42 -19.99
C PRO A 456 16.27 -2.39 -20.52
N GLU A 457 15.38 -3.22 -19.97
CA GLU A 457 13.96 -3.32 -20.36
C GLU A 457 13.02 -2.86 -19.25
N GLY A 458 13.55 -2.29 -18.18
CA GLY A 458 12.77 -1.85 -17.03
C GLY A 458 11.93 -0.62 -17.35
N ARG A 459 10.69 -0.61 -16.88
CA ARG A 459 9.79 0.53 -16.99
C ARG A 459 9.12 0.81 -15.65
N SER A 460 9.15 2.06 -15.26
CA SER A 460 8.38 2.61 -14.15
C SER A 460 7.06 3.13 -14.65
N THR A 461 5.98 2.76 -13.98
CA THR A 461 4.63 3.21 -14.32
C THR A 461 4.00 3.87 -13.10
N LEU A 462 3.68 5.15 -13.21
CA LEU A 462 3.00 5.90 -12.18
C LEU A 462 1.49 5.95 -12.48
N LEU A 463 0.72 5.40 -11.55
CA LEU A 463 -0.73 5.31 -11.62
C LEU A 463 -1.34 6.49 -10.89
N LEU A 464 -2.26 7.22 -11.52
CA LEU A 464 -3.01 8.28 -10.86
C LEU A 464 -4.41 8.45 -11.45
N ARG A 465 -5.37 8.83 -10.61
CA ARG A 465 -6.68 9.31 -11.07
C ARG A 465 -6.48 10.66 -11.76
N ALA A 466 -7.08 10.87 -12.92
CA ALA A 466 -6.98 12.14 -13.62
C ALA A 466 -7.54 13.33 -12.81
N THR A 467 -8.49 13.04 -11.89
CA THR A 467 -9.13 14.06 -11.05
C THR A 467 -9.34 13.59 -9.61
N ARG A 468 -9.49 14.57 -8.72
CA ARG A 468 -9.88 14.36 -7.32
C ARG A 468 -11.05 15.25 -6.91
N GLN A 469 -11.82 14.79 -5.92
CA GLN A 469 -12.82 15.61 -5.25
C GLN A 469 -12.13 16.50 -4.22
N VAL A 470 -12.48 17.78 -4.24
CA VAL A 470 -12.05 18.77 -3.25
C VAL A 470 -13.25 19.49 -2.66
N ARG A 471 -13.04 20.24 -1.57
CA ARG A 471 -14.11 21.05 -0.98
C ARG A 471 -14.56 22.10 -1.98
N GLY A 472 -15.75 21.91 -2.52
CA GLY A 472 -16.37 22.85 -3.49
C GLY A 472 -16.31 22.43 -4.95
N GLY A 473 -15.66 21.31 -5.31
CA GLY A 473 -15.63 20.89 -6.71
C GLY A 473 -14.71 19.70 -7.02
N ILE A 474 -14.23 19.70 -8.24
CA ILE A 474 -13.31 18.70 -8.78
C ILE A 474 -12.08 19.43 -9.29
N GLU A 475 -10.90 18.90 -9.01
CA GLU A 475 -9.61 19.38 -9.53
C GLU A 475 -8.92 18.32 -10.37
N SER A 476 -8.08 18.78 -11.31
CA SER A 476 -7.16 17.91 -12.04
C SER A 476 -6.00 17.49 -11.15
N ASN A 477 -5.62 16.22 -11.22
CA ASN A 477 -4.37 15.72 -10.65
C ASN A 477 -3.19 15.86 -11.62
N ILE A 478 -3.46 16.12 -12.91
CA ILE A 478 -2.45 16.56 -13.87
C ILE A 478 -2.43 18.07 -13.86
N ARG A 479 -1.27 18.67 -13.57
CA ARG A 479 -1.09 20.11 -13.36
C ARG A 479 0.04 20.64 -14.23
N TRP A 480 0.08 21.95 -14.44
CA TRP A 480 1.23 22.58 -15.08
C TRP A 480 2.46 22.49 -14.18
N ASN A 481 2.33 22.90 -12.95
CA ASN A 481 3.40 22.93 -11.94
C ASN A 481 2.88 22.56 -10.56
N TYR A 482 3.78 22.16 -9.66
CA TYR A 482 3.50 21.90 -8.25
C TYR A 482 4.75 22.22 -7.41
N GLY A 483 4.56 22.73 -6.18
CA GLY A 483 5.64 23.21 -5.33
C GLY A 483 6.52 22.12 -4.71
N GLN A 484 6.03 20.85 -4.70
CA GLN A 484 6.76 19.69 -4.18
C GLN A 484 6.98 18.66 -5.28
N THR A 485 8.01 17.83 -5.14
CA THR A 485 8.36 16.80 -6.13
C THR A 485 8.92 15.57 -5.42
N THR A 486 8.27 14.42 -5.58
CA THR A 486 8.79 13.12 -5.14
C THR A 486 9.66 12.50 -6.23
N ILE A 487 9.17 12.48 -7.48
CA ILE A 487 9.89 11.97 -8.65
C ILE A 487 10.19 13.13 -9.60
N PRO A 488 11.47 13.47 -9.79
CA PRO A 488 11.86 14.56 -10.67
C PRO A 488 11.64 14.23 -12.15
N ARG A 489 11.39 15.24 -12.99
CA ARG A 489 11.02 15.08 -14.40
C ARG A 489 12.08 14.37 -15.27
N HIS A 490 13.34 14.34 -14.87
CA HIS A 490 14.38 13.60 -15.59
C HIS A 490 14.33 12.08 -15.37
N LEU A 491 13.49 11.62 -14.41
CA LEU A 491 13.12 10.22 -14.21
C LEU A 491 11.69 9.92 -14.71
N ARG A 492 11.13 10.79 -15.57
CA ARG A 492 9.82 10.55 -16.19
C ARG A 492 9.84 9.32 -17.08
N ASP A 493 8.81 8.49 -16.95
CA ASP A 493 8.67 7.28 -17.75
C ASP A 493 7.20 7.10 -18.19
N ILE A 494 6.44 6.18 -17.61
CA ILE A 494 5.04 5.95 -18.00
C ILE A 494 4.10 6.51 -16.93
N TYR A 495 3.06 7.21 -17.38
CA TYR A 495 1.91 7.60 -16.58
C TYR A 495 0.64 6.94 -17.11
N VAL A 496 -0.20 6.44 -16.19
CA VAL A 496 -1.49 5.84 -16.54
C VAL A 496 -2.60 6.51 -15.74
N THR A 497 -3.62 6.94 -16.44
CA THR A 497 -4.89 7.37 -15.85
C THR A 497 -6.02 6.46 -16.33
N GLU A 498 -7.23 6.70 -15.87
CA GLU A 498 -8.42 6.03 -16.36
C GLU A 498 -8.72 6.29 -17.85
N TYR A 499 -8.02 7.27 -18.47
CA TYR A 499 -8.23 7.66 -19.87
C TYR A 499 -7.14 7.18 -20.83
N GLY A 500 -6.06 6.58 -20.33
CA GLY A 500 -5.02 6.04 -21.19
C GLY A 500 -3.63 6.01 -20.59
N VAL A 501 -2.64 5.85 -21.46
CA VAL A 501 -1.22 5.71 -21.13
C VAL A 501 -0.42 6.81 -21.80
N ALA A 502 0.41 7.52 -21.02
CA ALA A 502 1.39 8.49 -21.50
C ALA A 502 2.80 7.90 -21.30
N ASP A 503 3.50 7.64 -22.39
CA ASP A 503 4.92 7.25 -22.40
C ASP A 503 5.77 8.48 -22.62
N LEU A 504 6.61 8.84 -21.65
CA LEU A 504 7.41 10.07 -21.64
C LEU A 504 8.92 9.83 -21.79
N ARG A 505 9.38 8.57 -21.71
CA ARG A 505 10.82 8.27 -21.76
C ARG A 505 11.41 8.65 -23.11
N GLY A 506 12.48 9.46 -23.09
CA GLY A 506 13.20 9.87 -24.28
C GLY A 506 12.50 10.92 -25.15
N LYS A 507 11.40 11.53 -24.67
CA LYS A 507 10.62 12.52 -25.41
C LYS A 507 11.00 13.95 -25.03
N SER A 508 10.83 14.87 -25.98
CA SER A 508 10.95 16.31 -25.78
C SER A 508 9.85 16.83 -24.83
N ASP A 509 9.99 18.03 -24.32
CA ASP A 509 8.98 18.64 -23.45
C ASP A 509 7.63 18.82 -24.16
N SER A 510 7.62 19.19 -25.45
CA SER A 510 6.38 19.28 -26.22
C SER A 510 5.67 17.95 -26.35
N GLU A 511 6.40 16.88 -26.74
CA GLU A 511 5.84 15.53 -26.85
C GLU A 511 5.33 15.00 -25.49
N CYS A 512 6.01 15.37 -24.39
CA CYS A 512 5.55 15.01 -23.04
C CYS A 512 4.25 15.74 -22.68
N VAL A 513 4.15 17.04 -22.97
CA VAL A 513 2.93 17.81 -22.76
C VAL A 513 1.78 17.20 -23.54
N GLU A 514 1.98 16.88 -24.83
CA GLU A 514 0.96 16.24 -25.67
C GLU A 514 0.52 14.89 -25.09
N ALA A 515 1.48 14.04 -24.69
CA ALA A 515 1.19 12.73 -24.10
C ALA A 515 0.41 12.84 -22.78
N MET A 516 0.77 13.80 -21.93
CA MET A 516 0.08 14.02 -20.65
C MET A 516 -1.32 14.64 -20.85
N LEU A 517 -1.49 15.56 -21.81
CA LEU A 517 -2.81 16.08 -22.18
C LEU A 517 -3.73 14.97 -22.71
N ALA A 518 -3.19 13.99 -23.44
CA ALA A 518 -3.93 12.86 -23.99
C ALA A 518 -4.56 11.95 -22.92
N ILE A 519 -4.11 12.03 -21.67
CA ILE A 519 -4.63 11.23 -20.54
C ILE A 519 -5.33 12.10 -19.47
N CYS A 520 -5.54 13.39 -19.74
CA CYS A 520 -6.26 14.31 -18.87
C CYS A 520 -7.78 14.11 -18.95
N ASP A 521 -8.48 14.53 -17.90
CA ASP A 521 -9.94 14.71 -17.95
C ASP A 521 -10.28 15.91 -18.83
N ALA A 522 -11.26 15.74 -19.72
CA ALA A 522 -11.64 16.73 -20.74
C ALA A 522 -12.02 18.11 -20.19
N ARG A 523 -12.51 18.15 -18.93
CA ARG A 523 -12.90 19.42 -18.27
C ARG A 523 -11.72 20.37 -18.05
N PHE A 524 -10.49 19.84 -18.04
CA PHE A 524 -9.26 20.60 -17.75
C PHE A 524 -8.35 20.79 -18.96
N LEU A 525 -8.65 20.16 -20.10
CA LEU A 525 -7.79 20.16 -21.30
C LEU A 525 -7.52 21.56 -21.84
N ASP A 526 -8.55 22.39 -22.00
CA ASP A 526 -8.38 23.73 -22.62
C ASP A 526 -7.49 24.63 -21.74
N ALA A 527 -7.67 24.58 -20.41
CA ALA A 527 -6.87 25.36 -19.47
C ALA A 527 -5.40 24.92 -19.47
N LEU A 528 -5.15 23.61 -19.36
CA LEU A 528 -3.80 23.04 -19.36
C LEU A 528 -3.08 23.26 -20.69
N CYS A 529 -3.78 23.13 -21.82
CA CYS A 529 -3.25 23.41 -23.15
C CYS A 529 -2.86 24.90 -23.31
N ALA A 530 -3.73 25.81 -22.86
CA ALA A 530 -3.45 27.24 -22.91
C ALA A 530 -2.23 27.61 -22.06
N GLU A 531 -2.10 27.02 -20.88
CA GLU A 531 -0.97 27.23 -19.97
C GLU A 531 0.35 26.73 -20.60
N ALA A 532 0.35 25.51 -21.17
CA ALA A 532 1.51 24.96 -21.85
C ALA A 532 1.96 25.82 -23.06
N LYS A 533 1.01 26.37 -23.82
CA LYS A 533 1.30 27.32 -24.91
C LYS A 533 1.89 28.63 -24.38
N ALA A 534 1.32 29.19 -23.32
CA ALA A 534 1.81 30.45 -22.72
C ALA A 534 3.27 30.33 -22.24
N HIS A 535 3.66 29.13 -21.80
CA HIS A 535 5.04 28.81 -21.39
C HIS A 535 5.95 28.34 -22.54
N GLY A 536 5.49 28.36 -23.77
CA GLY A 536 6.26 27.97 -24.95
C GLY A 536 6.65 26.49 -25.00
N LYS A 537 5.92 25.63 -24.28
CA LYS A 537 6.15 24.17 -24.24
C LYS A 537 5.22 23.39 -25.16
N LEU A 538 4.30 24.10 -25.84
CA LEU A 538 3.43 23.56 -26.87
C LEU A 538 3.32 24.58 -27.99
N ALA A 539 3.26 24.12 -29.25
CA ALA A 539 3.14 24.97 -30.41
C ALA A 539 1.87 25.84 -30.32
N ALA A 540 1.95 27.11 -30.72
CA ALA A 540 0.82 28.04 -30.62
C ALA A 540 -0.40 27.60 -31.44
N ASP A 541 -0.16 26.92 -32.57
CA ASP A 541 -1.16 26.37 -33.50
C ASP A 541 -1.61 24.93 -33.13
N PHE A 542 -1.09 24.32 -32.05
CA PHE A 542 -1.52 23.01 -31.62
C PHE A 542 -3.04 22.98 -31.41
N VAL A 543 -3.70 21.99 -31.97
CA VAL A 543 -5.14 21.77 -31.85
C VAL A 543 -5.38 20.49 -31.01
N ILE A 544 -6.16 20.61 -29.95
CA ILE A 544 -6.56 19.47 -29.12
C ILE A 544 -7.34 18.48 -29.97
N PRO A 545 -6.89 17.21 -30.08
CA PRO A 545 -7.62 16.19 -30.80
C PRO A 545 -9.03 15.98 -30.23
N GLU A 546 -10.05 15.91 -31.08
CA GLU A 546 -11.46 15.80 -30.68
C GLU A 546 -11.72 14.56 -29.79
N ALA A 547 -10.95 13.51 -29.98
CA ALA A 547 -11.10 12.31 -29.17
C ALA A 547 -10.74 12.49 -27.68
N TRP A 548 -9.82 13.41 -27.35
CA TRP A 548 -9.47 13.66 -25.95
C TRP A 548 -10.62 14.36 -25.21
N ARG A 549 -11.52 15.04 -25.94
CA ARG A 549 -12.72 15.68 -25.37
C ARG A 549 -13.78 14.67 -24.87
N ARG A 550 -13.59 13.38 -25.13
CA ARG A 550 -14.44 12.31 -24.59
C ARG A 550 -13.99 11.82 -23.21
N HIS A 551 -12.83 12.24 -22.73
CA HIS A 551 -12.25 11.77 -21.47
C HIS A 551 -12.97 12.36 -20.26
N HIS A 552 -14.07 11.73 -19.86
CA HIS A 552 -14.82 12.06 -18.65
C HIS A 552 -15.60 10.85 -18.11
N PRO A 553 -16.06 10.87 -16.86
CA PRO A 553 -16.65 9.70 -16.19
C PRO A 553 -17.83 9.03 -16.91
N ARG A 554 -18.57 9.78 -17.72
CA ARG A 554 -19.68 9.21 -18.50
C ARG A 554 -19.15 8.20 -19.54
N TYR A 555 -18.07 8.57 -20.24
CA TYR A 555 -17.42 7.70 -21.22
C TYR A 555 -16.98 6.38 -20.60
N LEU A 556 -16.36 6.41 -19.41
CA LEU A 556 -15.94 5.21 -18.71
C LEU A 556 -17.11 4.28 -18.36
N ARG A 557 -18.23 4.86 -17.88
CA ARG A 557 -19.44 4.09 -17.61
C ARG A 557 -20.01 3.44 -18.88
N GLU A 558 -20.11 4.18 -19.97
CA GLU A 558 -20.59 3.64 -21.25
C GLU A 558 -19.68 2.50 -21.75
N ALA A 559 -18.36 2.63 -21.60
CA ALA A 559 -17.41 1.62 -22.03
C ALA A 559 -17.40 0.35 -21.14
N LEU A 560 -17.46 0.48 -19.81
CA LEU A 560 -17.18 -0.62 -18.88
C LEU A 560 -18.43 -1.24 -18.22
N THR A 561 -19.56 -0.54 -18.14
CA THR A 561 -20.80 -1.10 -17.55
C THR A 561 -21.20 -2.45 -18.16
N PRO A 562 -21.09 -2.69 -19.48
CA PRO A 562 -21.41 -4.01 -20.06
C PRO A 562 -20.55 -5.16 -19.52
N PHE A 563 -19.29 -4.88 -19.14
CA PHE A 563 -18.37 -5.87 -18.55
C PHE A 563 -18.67 -6.06 -17.06
N GLN A 564 -19.01 -5.00 -16.35
CA GLN A 564 -19.44 -5.06 -14.95
C GLN A 564 -20.72 -5.88 -14.79
N GLN A 565 -21.71 -5.67 -15.65
CA GLN A 565 -22.97 -6.44 -15.68
C GLN A 565 -22.77 -7.93 -15.95
N LYS A 566 -21.68 -8.30 -16.63
CA LYS A 566 -21.28 -9.70 -16.84
C LYS A 566 -20.48 -10.28 -15.67
N GLY A 567 -20.28 -9.54 -14.58
CA GLY A 567 -19.47 -9.98 -13.42
C GLY A 567 -17.96 -9.99 -13.65
N LEU A 568 -17.46 -9.45 -14.77
CA LEU A 568 -16.03 -9.44 -15.08
C LEU A 568 -15.26 -8.38 -14.29
N LEU A 569 -15.94 -7.30 -13.90
CA LEU A 569 -15.41 -6.17 -13.15
C LEU A 569 -16.25 -5.94 -11.87
N PRO A 570 -16.25 -6.87 -10.90
CA PRO A 570 -17.05 -6.76 -9.69
C PRO A 570 -16.50 -5.68 -8.75
N GLN A 571 -17.36 -5.08 -7.94
CA GLN A 571 -16.95 -4.06 -6.97
C GLN A 571 -15.91 -4.58 -5.95
N PHE A 572 -15.97 -5.84 -5.59
CA PHE A 572 -15.01 -6.51 -4.71
C PHE A 572 -14.40 -7.71 -5.46
N PRO A 573 -13.31 -7.51 -6.22
CA PRO A 573 -12.73 -8.56 -7.07
C PRO A 573 -12.21 -9.77 -6.31
N PHE A 574 -11.85 -9.60 -5.05
CA PHE A 574 -11.23 -10.59 -4.18
C PHE A 574 -12.04 -10.87 -2.92
N GLY A 575 -13.35 -10.64 -2.98
CA GLY A 575 -14.23 -10.75 -1.82
C GLY A 575 -14.33 -9.46 -1.02
N SER A 576 -15.14 -9.48 0.02
CA SER A 576 -15.42 -8.34 0.88
C SER A 576 -15.48 -8.78 2.33
N ASP A 577 -14.90 -7.98 3.22
CA ASP A 577 -15.03 -8.16 4.67
C ASP A 577 -16.37 -7.61 5.21
N PHE A 578 -17.11 -6.90 4.36
CA PHE A 578 -18.46 -6.44 4.66
C PHE A 578 -19.49 -7.53 4.40
N THR A 579 -20.48 -7.67 5.29
CA THR A 579 -21.64 -8.51 5.07
C THR A 579 -22.47 -8.00 3.88
N GLU A 580 -23.35 -8.83 3.31
CA GLU A 580 -24.23 -8.41 2.21
C GLU A 580 -25.08 -7.17 2.56
N VAL A 581 -25.54 -7.07 3.81
CA VAL A 581 -26.29 -5.90 4.30
C VAL A 581 -25.38 -4.67 4.34
N GLU A 582 -24.15 -4.82 4.82
CA GLU A 582 -23.15 -3.73 4.86
C GLU A 582 -22.76 -3.27 3.45
N GLN A 583 -22.57 -4.21 2.51
CA GLN A 583 -22.31 -3.87 1.11
C GLN A 583 -23.44 -3.06 0.48
N ARG A 584 -24.70 -3.37 0.80
CA ARG A 584 -25.88 -2.59 0.36
C ARG A 584 -25.95 -1.20 1.03
N LEU A 585 -25.45 -1.08 2.26
CA LEU A 585 -25.39 0.20 2.98
C LEU A 585 -24.32 1.16 2.43
N LEU A 586 -23.20 0.66 1.91
CA LEU A 586 -22.08 1.49 1.44
C LEU A 586 -22.48 2.56 0.41
N PRO A 587 -23.22 2.25 -0.69
CA PRO A 587 -23.65 3.27 -1.64
C PRO A 587 -24.56 4.33 -1.01
N ALA A 588 -25.47 3.91 -0.12
CA ALA A 588 -26.39 4.81 0.57
C ALA A 588 -25.63 5.78 1.51
N LEU A 589 -24.68 5.28 2.29
CA LEU A 589 -23.85 6.08 3.19
C LEU A 589 -22.93 7.03 2.42
N ASN A 590 -22.33 6.57 1.32
CA ASN A 590 -21.53 7.40 0.43
C ASN A 590 -22.35 8.54 -0.18
N TRP A 591 -23.57 8.27 -0.60
CA TRP A 591 -24.49 9.30 -1.09
C TRP A 591 -24.83 10.32 0.00
N LEU A 592 -25.08 9.89 1.24
CA LEU A 592 -25.33 10.78 2.39
C LEU A 592 -24.12 11.68 2.66
N LYS A 593 -22.91 11.12 2.65
CA LYS A 593 -21.64 11.84 2.84
C LYS A 593 -21.42 12.88 1.73
N ALA A 594 -21.64 12.49 0.48
CA ALA A 594 -21.53 13.40 -0.68
C ALA A 594 -22.55 14.53 -0.62
N CYS A 595 -23.80 14.26 -0.23
CA CYS A 595 -24.81 15.30 -0.04
C CYS A 595 -24.49 16.22 1.15
N GLY A 596 -23.94 15.67 2.25
CA GLY A 596 -23.59 16.43 3.45
C GLY A 596 -22.47 17.47 3.24
N SER A 597 -21.64 17.30 2.20
CA SER A 597 -20.48 18.18 1.91
C SER A 597 -20.88 19.57 1.35
N SER A 598 -22.12 19.77 0.88
CA SER A 598 -22.56 21.04 0.28
C SER A 598 -23.92 21.50 0.85
N TRP A 599 -24.15 22.82 0.87
CA TRP A 599 -25.42 23.39 1.33
C TRP A 599 -26.62 22.93 0.45
N ARG A 600 -26.43 22.81 -0.85
CA ARG A 600 -27.44 22.29 -1.79
C ARG A 600 -27.73 20.81 -1.53
N GLY A 601 -26.69 20.05 -1.20
CA GLY A 601 -26.80 18.65 -0.79
C GLY A 601 -27.55 18.50 0.52
N LYS A 602 -27.28 19.32 1.53
CA LYS A 602 -28.00 19.35 2.81
C LYS A 602 -29.50 19.63 2.60
N LEU A 603 -29.85 20.59 1.73
CA LEU A 603 -31.25 20.84 1.35
C LEU A 603 -31.88 19.63 0.63
N ARG A 604 -31.13 18.93 -0.20
CA ARG A 604 -31.59 17.70 -0.85
C ARG A 604 -31.86 16.60 0.17
N LEU A 605 -30.99 16.44 1.17
CA LEU A 605 -31.18 15.50 2.28
C LEU A 605 -32.43 15.80 3.08
N LEU A 606 -32.67 17.06 3.49
CA LEU A 606 -33.85 17.47 4.20
C LEU A 606 -35.14 17.18 3.41
N ARG A 607 -35.14 17.51 2.11
CA ARG A 607 -36.30 17.23 1.24
C ARG A 607 -36.55 15.72 1.08
N ALA A 608 -35.46 14.93 0.99
CA ALA A 608 -35.56 13.47 0.88
C ALA A 608 -36.08 12.84 2.17
N ALA A 609 -35.65 13.30 3.34
CA ALA A 609 -36.07 12.83 4.64
C ALA A 609 -37.56 13.15 4.93
N CYS A 610 -38.14 14.21 4.32
CA CYS A 610 -39.54 14.60 4.48
C CYS A 610 -40.50 13.90 3.52
N ARG A 611 -40.00 13.13 2.52
CA ARG A 611 -40.86 12.44 1.55
C ARG A 611 -41.16 11.01 2.01
N PRO A 612 -42.41 10.63 2.17
CA PRO A 612 -42.78 9.22 2.29
C PRO A 612 -42.44 8.52 0.97
N GLY A 613 -41.94 7.32 1.02
CA GLY A 613 -41.63 6.50 -0.15
C GLY A 613 -41.91 5.04 0.14
N GLU A 614 -41.97 4.22 -0.91
CA GLU A 614 -42.08 2.78 -0.76
C GLU A 614 -40.88 2.23 -0.01
N VAL A 615 -41.07 1.17 0.76
CA VAL A 615 -40.00 0.48 1.51
C VAL A 615 -39.07 -0.20 0.49
N ALA A 616 -37.81 0.12 0.55
CA ALA A 616 -36.82 -0.52 -0.33
C ALA A 616 -36.58 -1.97 0.09
N ALA A 617 -36.26 -2.84 -0.86
CA ALA A 617 -35.89 -4.22 -0.55
C ALA A 617 -34.68 -4.24 0.40
N GLY A 618 -34.79 -5.00 1.52
CA GLY A 618 -33.77 -5.07 2.55
C GLY A 618 -33.63 -3.84 3.45
N GLU A 619 -34.57 -2.90 3.41
CA GLU A 619 -34.56 -1.69 4.26
C GLU A 619 -34.62 -2.05 5.74
N GLU A 620 -35.46 -3.02 6.13
CA GLU A 620 -35.59 -3.46 7.52
C GLU A 620 -34.30 -4.08 8.07
N GLU A 621 -33.63 -4.93 7.28
CA GLU A 621 -32.34 -5.51 7.63
C GLU A 621 -31.25 -4.44 7.79
N ALA A 622 -31.24 -3.45 6.90
CA ALA A 622 -30.31 -2.32 6.94
C ALA A 622 -30.52 -1.46 8.19
N LEU A 623 -31.80 -1.17 8.53
CA LEU A 623 -32.14 -0.43 9.75
C LEU A 623 -31.78 -1.22 11.01
N THR A 624 -32.00 -2.52 11.03
CA THR A 624 -31.62 -3.42 12.14
C THR A 624 -30.10 -3.42 12.30
N ARG A 625 -29.35 -3.59 11.21
CA ARG A 625 -27.88 -3.57 11.23
C ARG A 625 -27.33 -2.23 11.74
N MET A 626 -28.00 -1.12 11.48
CA MET A 626 -27.62 0.22 11.92
C MET A 626 -28.16 0.59 13.32
N GLY A 627 -28.92 -0.30 13.99
CA GLY A 627 -29.55 -0.02 15.26
C GLY A 627 -30.62 1.10 15.20
N LEU A 628 -31.31 1.21 14.06
CA LEU A 628 -32.29 2.26 13.78
C LEU A 628 -33.71 1.70 13.50
N SER A 629 -33.98 0.43 13.81
CA SER A 629 -35.34 -0.17 13.64
C SER A 629 -36.36 0.45 14.55
N ALA A 630 -35.95 0.81 15.78
CA ALA A 630 -36.82 1.42 16.80
C ALA A 630 -36.12 2.68 17.38
N PRO A 631 -36.13 3.81 16.65
CA PRO A 631 -35.46 5.02 17.12
C PRO A 631 -36.16 5.61 18.34
N VAL A 632 -35.41 6.02 19.35
CA VAL A 632 -35.90 6.58 20.63
C VAL A 632 -35.72 8.09 20.65
N THR A 633 -34.63 8.60 20.10
CA THR A 633 -34.29 10.03 20.12
C THR A 633 -34.67 10.72 18.81
N MET A 634 -34.86 12.04 18.84
CA MET A 634 -35.08 12.85 17.63
C MET A 634 -33.93 12.73 16.62
N ALA A 635 -32.71 12.59 17.11
CA ALA A 635 -31.54 12.39 16.27
C ALA A 635 -31.61 11.03 15.55
N GLU A 636 -31.97 9.97 16.23
CA GLU A 636 -32.15 8.63 15.64
C GLU A 636 -33.31 8.60 14.63
N HIS A 637 -34.43 9.25 14.90
CA HIS A 637 -35.51 9.40 13.92
C HIS A 637 -35.04 10.11 12.65
N LEU A 638 -34.20 11.16 12.79
CA LEU A 638 -33.63 11.84 11.63
C LEU A 638 -32.66 10.93 10.88
N GLN A 639 -31.77 10.24 11.58
CA GLN A 639 -30.81 9.27 10.98
C GLN A 639 -31.54 8.15 10.24
N GLN A 640 -32.58 7.58 10.82
CA GLN A 640 -33.44 6.57 10.20
C GLN A 640 -34.01 7.07 8.87
N ARG A 641 -34.66 8.25 8.87
CA ARG A 641 -35.28 8.84 7.67
C ARG A 641 -34.24 9.15 6.58
N LEU A 642 -33.07 9.66 6.96
CA LEU A 642 -32.01 9.93 6.03
C LEU A 642 -31.47 8.64 5.38
N LEU A 643 -31.29 7.59 6.18
CA LEU A 643 -30.83 6.29 5.70
C LEU A 643 -31.85 5.64 4.76
N GLN A 644 -33.15 5.66 5.13
CA GLN A 644 -34.22 5.17 4.28
C GLN A 644 -34.26 5.89 2.93
N ALA A 645 -34.15 7.23 2.95
CA ALA A 645 -34.11 8.03 1.74
C ALA A 645 -32.91 7.74 0.85
N ALA A 646 -31.78 7.38 1.46
CA ALA A 646 -30.57 7.00 0.74
C ALA A 646 -30.67 5.60 0.12
N LEU A 647 -31.18 4.61 0.87
CA LEU A 647 -31.39 3.23 0.39
C LEU A 647 -32.30 3.19 -0.84
N ARG A 648 -33.39 3.95 -0.83
CA ARG A 648 -34.35 4.05 -1.97
C ARG A 648 -33.72 4.64 -3.24
N ARG A 649 -32.56 5.28 -3.17
CA ARG A 649 -31.84 5.85 -4.32
C ARG A 649 -30.69 4.99 -4.80
N SER A 650 -30.27 4.03 -3.98
CA SER A 650 -29.13 3.16 -4.27
C SER A 650 -29.58 1.86 -4.96
N VAL A 651 -30.88 1.64 -5.06
CA VAL A 651 -31.55 0.63 -5.90
C VAL A 651 -31.93 1.30 -7.24
#